data_1d7c6487d465a5b158e28d745077c33e
#
_entry.id   1d7c6487d465a5b158e28d745077c33e
#
_cell.length_a   1.000
_cell.length_b   1.000
_cell.length_c   1.000
_cell.angle_alpha   90.00
_cell.angle_beta   90.00
_cell.angle_gamma   90.00
#
_symmetry.space_group_name_H-M   'P 1'
#
loop_
_entity.id
_entity.type
_entity.pdbx_description
1 polymer ?
#
loop_
_entity_poly.entity_id
_entity_poly.type
_entity_poly.pdbx_seq_one_letter_code
_entity_poly.pdbx_strand_id
1 'polypeptide(L)'
;MGFLESVGLNRKKRKPFHVNVDKKKAEKEQQGSWRKILPKILISLGFLTLVIAFYPRTTVHDFSYSIGEPWRDDDVTAPFTFSLLKSDEQIQQEKEDIRESTPPIFYLDQDAEARISDRLNSVFEDVEEVVEYYADWRVAQHLEDPNAEADSLLFEEARNQANIDLDDNHWRPLLETHAEHEISRTETEGEPPDNPIISELRSNSEDILSRVLRDGILDRDKNEITADQVTIRNEAELIERTVDINNVFDMDSALDHARNDFTNTFGDETVNTATRLFSHILEPTLSFDENETIATIEEAIDNISHTKGAISEGQVIIRHGDIVTEEKHNELQSLAQARTDRVTDLELWQRYIGESIVVVAVFLVFFMYLFLYRRQIYENIPLFLLVFLVLGVIVGLSAFVAQVGDISPYVIPIALGPVILTIIFDSRVGLMTTITLAMLTGMMFGNNFEFIVATIAASSMGVYSVRDIKNRSQLYLTTPGIILLSYLLVLLGFTLTRVGGWELFFENAQYLVINAIGIWLTYPLILVIEKIFKVTTDVTLLELSDTNQPILKKLMIEAPGSFHHSLQVANLAETAASAIGANSLMCRVGGLYHDIGKLNKPSYFVENQTGDNEHDKQTPRMSAQIIKEHVTKGAQMARELELPNVIIDFIRTHHGTTIIKYFYQKALEKSTSEKEIREEDFKYDGPIPNSKETGILLLADCIEASSRTMKEPSYQKLEKLVNRMVEDRVDEGQLNNTPLTFQELRIIKENFLKILVGMYHGRVKYPGQEETEAKEQKEVETEKAEAQSGQSENVKPSEAW
;
A
#
# COMPACT_ATOMS: atom_id res chain seq x y z
N MET A 1 16.74 43.85 -16.73
CA MET A 1 18.09 44.07 -16.20
C MET A 1 18.09 44.90 -14.90
N GLY A 2 17.00 45.53 -14.47
CA GLY A 2 16.93 46.41 -13.28
C GLY A 2 16.68 45.75 -11.91
N PHE A 3 16.24 44.46 -11.90
CA PHE A 3 15.87 43.81 -10.62
C PHE A 3 17.02 43.12 -9.86
N LEU A 4 18.11 42.79 -10.56
CA LEU A 4 19.29 42.16 -9.93
C LEU A 4 20.29 43.16 -9.31
N GLU A 5 20.15 44.45 -9.58
CA GLU A 5 21.00 45.49 -8.97
C GLU A 5 20.53 45.92 -7.58
N SER A 6 19.26 45.71 -7.23
CA SER A 6 18.70 46.12 -5.94
C SER A 6 19.01 45.15 -4.78
N VAL A 7 19.61 43.98 -5.05
CA VAL A 7 19.86 42.92 -4.05
C VAL A 7 21.34 42.82 -3.65
N GLY A 8 22.16 43.84 -3.89
CA GLY A 8 23.51 43.96 -3.31
C GLY A 8 24.56 42.94 -3.73
N LEU A 9 24.37 42.20 -4.84
CA LEU A 9 25.32 41.22 -5.35
C LEU A 9 26.26 41.81 -6.43
N ASN A 10 26.98 42.86 -6.05
CA ASN A 10 27.94 43.50 -6.95
C ASN A 10 29.33 42.86 -6.82
N ARG A 11 29.60 41.79 -7.60
CA ARG A 11 30.97 41.28 -7.82
C ARG A 11 31.72 42.19 -8.78
N LYS A 12 32.76 42.87 -8.29
CA LYS A 12 33.69 43.70 -9.09
C LYS A 12 34.11 42.98 -10.36
N LYS A 13 33.80 43.55 -11.51
CA LYS A 13 34.28 43.12 -12.82
C LYS A 13 35.80 43.20 -12.89
N ARG A 14 36.50 42.07 -12.91
CA ARG A 14 37.90 42.03 -13.41
C ARG A 14 37.88 42.24 -14.92
N LYS A 15 38.76 43.10 -15.40
CA LYS A 15 38.93 43.39 -16.84
C LYS A 15 39.17 42.09 -17.62
N PRO A 16 38.58 41.90 -18.82
CA PRO A 16 38.80 40.71 -19.58
C PRO A 16 40.23 40.69 -20.14
N PHE A 17 40.91 39.56 -19.84
CA PHE A 17 42.10 39.18 -20.59
C PHE A 17 41.65 38.75 -21.97
N HIS A 18 42.13 39.37 -23.07
CA HIS A 18 41.85 38.95 -24.40
C HIS A 18 42.57 37.63 -24.66
N VAL A 19 41.87 36.51 -24.50
CA VAL A 19 42.26 35.19 -25.07
C VAL A 19 41.50 35.02 -26.36
N ASN A 20 42.20 34.85 -27.46
CA ASN A 20 41.60 34.42 -28.75
C ASN A 20 40.97 33.03 -28.56
N VAL A 21 39.70 32.98 -28.27
CA VAL A 21 38.92 31.73 -28.14
C VAL A 21 38.59 31.28 -29.58
N ASP A 22 39.18 30.16 -29.98
CA ASP A 22 38.87 29.47 -31.20
C ASP A 22 37.34 29.24 -31.28
N LYS A 23 36.65 29.91 -32.27
CA LYS A 23 35.21 29.81 -32.44
C LYS A 23 34.69 28.36 -32.50
N LYS A 24 35.50 27.44 -33.07
CA LYS A 24 35.19 26.00 -33.13
C LYS A 24 35.21 25.29 -31.76
N LYS A 25 35.95 25.80 -30.76
CA LYS A 25 35.97 25.27 -29.40
C LYS A 25 34.74 25.76 -28.61
N ALA A 26 34.36 27.02 -28.80
CA ALA A 26 33.14 27.59 -28.21
C ALA A 26 31.85 26.95 -28.76
N GLU A 27 31.79 26.65 -30.06
CA GLU A 27 30.64 25.92 -30.65
C GLU A 27 30.56 24.48 -30.21
N LYS A 28 31.68 23.77 -30.00
CA LYS A 28 31.70 22.41 -29.39
C LYS A 28 31.33 22.43 -27.93
N GLU A 29 31.70 23.43 -27.16
CA GLU A 29 31.31 23.57 -25.76
C GLU A 29 29.80 23.94 -25.62
N GLN A 30 29.27 24.76 -26.55
CA GLN A 30 27.85 25.08 -26.63
C GLN A 30 27.00 23.87 -27.04
N GLN A 31 27.41 23.08 -28.02
CA GLN A 31 26.71 21.82 -28.39
C GLN A 31 26.81 20.76 -27.28
N GLY A 32 27.89 20.72 -26.51
CA GLY A 32 28.02 19.86 -25.33
C GLY A 32 27.09 20.28 -24.18
N SER A 33 26.76 21.54 -24.04
CA SER A 33 25.88 22.08 -23.02
C SER A 33 24.43 21.67 -23.23
N TRP A 34 23.88 21.73 -24.44
CA TRP A 34 22.50 21.37 -24.76
C TRP A 34 22.21 19.90 -24.52
N ARG A 35 23.16 19.00 -24.83
CA ARG A 35 23.00 17.55 -24.57
C ARG A 35 22.90 17.21 -23.07
N LYS A 36 23.41 18.05 -22.20
CA LYS A 36 23.31 17.90 -20.74
C LYS A 36 22.06 18.56 -20.13
N ILE A 37 21.53 19.60 -20.79
CA ILE A 37 20.39 20.39 -20.29
C ILE A 37 19.05 19.79 -20.75
N LEU A 38 18.96 19.36 -22.03
CA LEU A 38 17.71 18.86 -22.61
C LEU A 38 17.06 17.71 -21.83
N PRO A 39 17.77 16.65 -21.39
CA PRO A 39 17.16 15.60 -20.58
C PRO A 39 16.56 16.10 -19.26
N LYS A 40 17.20 17.07 -18.61
CA LYS A 40 16.72 17.66 -17.36
C LYS A 40 15.44 18.47 -17.57
N ILE A 41 15.37 19.23 -18.66
CA ILE A 41 14.16 19.95 -19.05
C ILE A 41 13.03 18.94 -19.32
N LEU A 42 13.30 17.87 -20.05
CA LEU A 42 12.29 16.84 -20.35
C LEU A 42 11.80 16.13 -19.09
N ILE A 43 12.68 15.78 -18.15
CA ILE A 43 12.31 15.17 -16.87
C ILE A 43 11.45 16.14 -16.05
N SER A 44 11.89 17.41 -15.94
CA SER A 44 11.17 18.44 -15.20
C SER A 44 9.78 18.73 -15.81
N LEU A 45 9.72 18.85 -17.12
CA LEU A 45 8.47 19.08 -17.85
C LEU A 45 7.54 17.86 -17.74
N GLY A 46 8.09 16.66 -17.89
CA GLY A 46 7.34 15.41 -17.72
C GLY A 46 6.73 15.28 -16.32
N PHE A 47 7.50 15.61 -15.29
CA PHE A 47 6.99 15.65 -13.92
C PHE A 47 5.89 16.69 -13.72
N LEU A 48 6.10 17.93 -14.21
CA LEU A 48 5.08 18.98 -14.12
C LEU A 48 3.80 18.61 -14.86
N THR A 49 3.94 18.06 -16.09
CA THR A 49 2.80 17.57 -16.87
C THR A 49 2.04 16.47 -16.13
N LEU A 50 2.76 15.52 -15.51
CA LEU A 50 2.16 14.47 -14.72
C LEU A 50 1.37 15.05 -13.53
N VAL A 51 1.98 15.94 -12.73
CA VAL A 51 1.30 16.56 -11.58
C VAL A 51 0.05 17.33 -12.02
N ILE A 52 0.15 18.18 -13.06
CA ILE A 52 -0.96 18.99 -13.54
C ILE A 52 -2.07 18.13 -14.18
N ALA A 53 -1.71 17.08 -14.93
CA ALA A 53 -2.67 16.20 -15.60
C ALA A 53 -3.47 15.34 -14.62
N PHE A 54 -2.82 14.88 -13.54
CA PHE A 54 -3.43 14.07 -12.51
C PHE A 54 -3.94 14.88 -11.32
N TYR A 55 -3.88 16.21 -11.38
CA TYR A 55 -4.49 17.03 -10.36
C TYR A 55 -5.99 16.75 -10.32
N PRO A 56 -6.58 16.44 -9.12
CA PRO A 56 -7.98 16.10 -9.03
C PRO A 56 -8.86 17.22 -9.60
N ARG A 57 -9.67 16.85 -10.57
CA ARG A 57 -10.64 17.76 -11.18
C ARG A 57 -11.92 17.86 -10.36
N THR A 58 -11.87 17.39 -9.12
CA THR A 58 -13.02 17.30 -8.24
C THR A 58 -13.61 18.67 -7.99
N THR A 59 -14.92 18.66 -8.07
CA THR A 59 -15.91 19.65 -7.63
C THR A 59 -15.38 20.65 -6.61
N VAL A 60 -15.77 21.87 -6.83
CA VAL A 60 -15.55 23.02 -5.96
C VAL A 60 -16.11 22.73 -4.56
N HIS A 61 -15.38 21.95 -3.76
CA HIS A 61 -15.56 21.99 -2.32
C HIS A 61 -14.87 23.28 -1.85
N ASP A 62 -15.57 24.39 -2.02
CA ASP A 62 -15.10 25.71 -1.59
C ASP A 62 -14.96 25.78 -0.06
N PHE A 63 -15.41 24.76 0.66
CA PHE A 63 -15.55 24.78 2.10
C PHE A 63 -14.92 23.56 2.74
N SER A 64 -14.04 23.77 3.73
CA SER A 64 -13.45 22.71 4.56
C SER A 64 -14.19 22.69 5.90
N TYR A 65 -15.17 21.81 6.04
CA TYR A 65 -15.95 21.66 7.27
C TYR A 65 -16.25 20.18 7.54
N SER A 66 -16.66 19.90 8.78
CA SER A 66 -17.17 18.59 9.19
C SER A 66 -18.57 18.76 9.78
N ILE A 67 -19.43 17.77 9.56
CA ILE A 67 -20.78 17.76 10.15
C ILE A 67 -20.63 17.72 11.68
N GLY A 68 -21.44 18.50 12.38
CA GLY A 68 -21.39 18.64 13.84
C GLY A 68 -20.40 19.69 14.35
N GLU A 69 -19.56 20.30 13.49
CA GLU A 69 -18.65 21.38 13.86
C GLU A 69 -19.26 22.76 13.63
N PRO A 70 -18.81 23.78 14.40
CA PRO A 70 -19.15 25.16 14.10
C PRO A 70 -18.52 25.60 12.77
N TRP A 71 -19.33 26.29 11.95
CA TRP A 71 -18.86 26.95 10.73
C TRP A 71 -17.82 28.03 11.06
N ARG A 72 -16.63 27.96 10.48
CA ARG A 72 -15.49 28.83 10.81
C ARG A 72 -15.24 29.93 9.80
N ASP A 73 -15.78 29.78 8.59
CA ASP A 73 -15.63 30.75 7.52
C ASP A 73 -16.70 31.83 7.62
N ASP A 74 -16.65 32.82 6.73
CA ASP A 74 -17.66 33.88 6.65
C ASP A 74 -19.04 33.30 6.33
N ASP A 75 -20.09 34.08 6.57
CA ASP A 75 -21.47 33.72 6.25
C ASP A 75 -21.61 33.31 4.78
N VAL A 76 -22.19 32.16 4.55
CA VAL A 76 -22.49 31.67 3.18
C VAL A 76 -23.90 32.06 2.82
N THR A 77 -24.05 32.87 1.78
CA THR A 77 -25.33 33.22 1.19
C THR A 77 -25.41 32.60 -0.21
N ALA A 78 -26.59 32.22 -0.63
CA ALA A 78 -26.89 31.74 -1.98
C ALA A 78 -26.60 32.84 -3.01
N PRO A 79 -25.56 32.69 -3.86
CA PRO A 79 -25.20 33.71 -4.86
C PRO A 79 -26.19 33.75 -6.04
N PHE A 80 -27.06 32.78 -6.17
CA PHE A 80 -28.14 32.61 -7.14
C PHE A 80 -29.12 31.58 -6.65
N THR A 81 -30.32 31.54 -7.23
CA THR A 81 -31.30 30.50 -6.93
C THR A 81 -30.84 29.15 -7.49
N PHE A 82 -30.87 28.09 -6.68
CA PHE A 82 -30.48 26.72 -7.07
C PHE A 82 -31.39 25.68 -6.41
N SER A 83 -31.46 24.51 -7.01
CA SER A 83 -32.27 23.39 -6.50
C SER A 83 -31.57 22.73 -5.32
N LEU A 84 -32.30 22.41 -4.27
CA LEU A 84 -31.83 21.67 -3.13
C LEU A 84 -31.92 20.16 -3.44
N LEU A 85 -30.80 19.48 -3.45
CA LEU A 85 -30.72 18.05 -3.70
C LEU A 85 -31.25 17.25 -2.50
N LYS A 86 -31.81 16.08 -2.77
CA LYS A 86 -32.10 15.09 -1.74
C LYS A 86 -30.81 14.41 -1.33
N SER A 87 -30.69 13.94 -0.08
CA SER A 87 -29.56 13.11 0.33
C SER A 87 -29.66 11.71 -0.30
N ASP A 88 -28.53 11.00 -0.35
CA ASP A 88 -28.51 9.63 -0.87
C ASP A 88 -29.43 8.71 -0.07
N GLU A 89 -29.53 8.91 1.25
CA GLU A 89 -30.45 8.16 2.12
C GLU A 89 -31.90 8.43 1.75
N GLN A 90 -32.27 9.68 1.44
CA GLN A 90 -33.60 10.03 1.02
C GLN A 90 -33.96 9.39 -0.33
N ILE A 91 -33.05 9.39 -1.26
CA ILE A 91 -33.24 8.75 -2.56
C ILE A 91 -33.37 7.24 -2.41
N GLN A 92 -32.54 6.61 -1.56
CA GLN A 92 -32.65 5.17 -1.30
C GLN A 92 -33.98 4.81 -0.62
N GLN A 93 -34.41 5.61 0.35
CA GLN A 93 -35.70 5.38 0.99
C GLN A 93 -36.87 5.50 -0.01
N GLU A 94 -36.86 6.52 -0.86
CA GLU A 94 -37.88 6.66 -1.91
C GLU A 94 -37.85 5.51 -2.92
N LYS A 95 -36.68 4.98 -3.25
CA LYS A 95 -36.57 3.79 -4.10
C LYS A 95 -37.19 2.55 -3.46
N GLU A 96 -36.96 2.39 -2.14
CA GLU A 96 -37.52 1.27 -1.40
C GLU A 96 -39.05 1.41 -1.27
N ASP A 97 -39.55 2.62 -0.94
CA ASP A 97 -40.94 2.93 -0.88
C ASP A 97 -41.65 2.65 -2.22
N ILE A 98 -41.00 2.98 -3.35
CA ILE A 98 -41.54 2.67 -4.69
C ILE A 98 -41.58 1.16 -4.92
N ARG A 99 -40.54 0.42 -4.56
CA ARG A 99 -40.52 -1.04 -4.71
C ARG A 99 -41.62 -1.72 -3.89
N GLU A 100 -41.87 -1.24 -2.69
CA GLU A 100 -42.89 -1.80 -1.81
C GLU A 100 -44.31 -1.39 -2.21
N SER A 101 -44.48 -0.18 -2.70
CA SER A 101 -45.79 0.38 -3.00
C SER A 101 -46.30 0.18 -4.44
N THR A 102 -45.36 -0.14 -5.37
CA THR A 102 -45.76 -0.34 -6.77
C THR A 102 -46.59 -1.62 -6.92
N PRO A 103 -47.86 -1.53 -7.40
CA PRO A 103 -48.72 -2.70 -7.56
C PRO A 103 -48.13 -3.69 -8.57
N PRO A 104 -47.97 -4.97 -8.23
CA PRO A 104 -47.50 -6.00 -9.17
C PRO A 104 -48.56 -6.20 -10.28
N ILE A 105 -48.06 -6.49 -11.47
CA ILE A 105 -48.85 -6.62 -12.68
C ILE A 105 -49.19 -8.07 -12.95
N PHE A 106 -50.47 -8.31 -13.16
CA PHE A 106 -51.02 -9.62 -13.50
C PHE A 106 -51.76 -9.54 -14.82
N TYR A 107 -51.55 -10.53 -15.69
CA TYR A 107 -52.34 -10.69 -16.93
C TYR A 107 -53.53 -11.59 -16.72
N LEU A 108 -54.68 -11.17 -17.22
CA LEU A 108 -55.87 -11.98 -17.22
C LEU A 108 -55.76 -13.04 -18.34
N ASP A 109 -55.79 -14.30 -17.93
CA ASP A 109 -55.88 -15.44 -18.88
C ASP A 109 -57.35 -15.57 -19.34
N GLN A 110 -57.59 -15.20 -20.61
CA GLN A 110 -58.88 -15.18 -21.22
C GLN A 110 -59.50 -16.58 -21.46
N ASP A 111 -58.67 -17.56 -21.60
CA ASP A 111 -59.11 -18.96 -21.84
C ASP A 111 -59.33 -19.72 -20.53
N ALA A 112 -58.87 -19.18 -19.39
CA ALA A 112 -59.00 -19.82 -18.09
C ALA A 112 -60.50 -20.06 -17.70
N GLU A 113 -61.35 -19.05 -17.91
CA GLU A 113 -62.79 -19.21 -17.60
C GLU A 113 -63.45 -20.38 -18.38
N ALA A 114 -63.12 -20.50 -19.69
CA ALA A 114 -63.61 -21.62 -20.50
C ALA A 114 -63.08 -22.96 -20.01
N ARG A 115 -61.75 -23.03 -19.71
CA ARG A 115 -61.15 -24.26 -19.23
C ARG A 115 -61.67 -24.69 -17.88
N ILE A 116 -61.94 -23.73 -16.96
CA ILE A 116 -62.52 -23.98 -15.65
C ILE A 116 -63.96 -24.48 -15.78
N SER A 117 -64.73 -23.85 -16.67
CA SER A 117 -66.14 -24.29 -16.97
C SER A 117 -66.17 -25.70 -17.55
N ASP A 118 -65.30 -26.00 -18.51
CA ASP A 118 -65.19 -27.36 -19.09
C ASP A 118 -64.74 -28.38 -18.01
N ARG A 119 -63.81 -28.01 -17.13
CA ARG A 119 -63.36 -28.84 -16.01
C ARG A 119 -64.49 -29.07 -14.99
N LEU A 120 -65.29 -28.03 -14.67
CA LEU A 120 -66.47 -28.18 -13.81
C LEU A 120 -67.43 -29.18 -14.39
N ASN A 121 -67.78 -29.07 -15.69
CA ASN A 121 -68.67 -30.00 -16.32
C ASN A 121 -68.12 -31.42 -16.30
N SER A 122 -66.86 -31.62 -16.66
CA SER A 122 -66.26 -32.96 -16.64
C SER A 122 -66.20 -33.57 -15.23
N VAL A 123 -65.88 -32.78 -14.19
CA VAL A 123 -65.84 -33.27 -12.81
C VAL A 123 -67.24 -33.70 -12.35
N PHE A 124 -68.28 -32.93 -12.65
CA PHE A 124 -69.65 -33.30 -12.28
C PHE A 124 -70.19 -34.46 -13.11
N GLU A 125 -69.80 -34.58 -14.40
CA GLU A 125 -70.18 -35.75 -15.24
C GLU A 125 -69.56 -37.02 -14.66
N ASP A 126 -68.25 -37.01 -14.30
CA ASP A 126 -67.58 -38.12 -13.65
C ASP A 126 -68.26 -38.50 -12.30
N VAL A 127 -68.64 -37.51 -11.49
CA VAL A 127 -69.32 -37.71 -10.20
C VAL A 127 -70.68 -38.32 -10.41
N GLU A 128 -71.49 -37.79 -11.36
CA GLU A 128 -72.82 -38.29 -11.69
C GLU A 128 -72.77 -39.75 -12.14
N GLU A 129 -71.83 -40.10 -13.04
CA GLU A 129 -71.65 -41.46 -13.49
C GLU A 129 -71.35 -42.46 -12.37
N VAL A 130 -70.39 -42.11 -11.49
CA VAL A 130 -69.98 -42.95 -10.36
C VAL A 130 -71.14 -43.15 -9.39
N VAL A 131 -71.91 -42.07 -9.11
CA VAL A 131 -72.99 -42.08 -8.13
C VAL A 131 -74.18 -42.86 -8.67
N GLU A 132 -74.46 -42.75 -9.96
CA GLU A 132 -75.56 -43.55 -10.61
C GLU A 132 -75.24 -45.03 -10.55
N TYR A 133 -74.03 -45.46 -10.94
CA TYR A 133 -73.68 -46.88 -10.86
C TYR A 133 -73.64 -47.40 -9.41
N TYR A 134 -73.29 -46.59 -8.44
CA TYR A 134 -73.42 -46.96 -7.04
C TYR A 134 -74.83 -47.11 -6.58
N ALA A 135 -75.71 -46.22 -7.00
CA ALA A 135 -77.11 -46.27 -6.66
C ALA A 135 -77.79 -47.52 -7.33
N ASP A 136 -77.50 -47.79 -8.58
CA ASP A 136 -78.03 -48.99 -9.32
C ASP A 136 -77.59 -50.24 -8.55
N TRP A 137 -76.30 -50.34 -8.17
CA TRP A 137 -75.83 -51.46 -7.38
C TRP A 137 -76.56 -51.57 -6.01
N ARG A 138 -76.76 -50.50 -5.32
CA ARG A 138 -77.46 -50.45 -4.01
C ARG A 138 -78.93 -50.83 -4.15
N VAL A 139 -79.58 -50.32 -5.18
CA VAL A 139 -81.01 -50.70 -5.51
C VAL A 139 -81.11 -52.18 -5.87
N ALA A 140 -80.25 -52.71 -6.75
CA ALA A 140 -80.18 -54.11 -7.09
C ALA A 140 -79.94 -54.99 -5.83
N GLN A 141 -79.08 -54.58 -4.91
CA GLN A 141 -78.80 -55.25 -3.65
C GLN A 141 -80.04 -55.19 -2.70
N HIS A 142 -80.75 -54.06 -2.65
CA HIS A 142 -81.97 -53.94 -1.87
C HIS A 142 -83.08 -54.81 -2.36
N LEU A 143 -83.23 -55.00 -3.73
CA LEU A 143 -84.27 -55.82 -4.41
C LEU A 143 -83.82 -57.27 -4.51
N GLU A 144 -82.73 -57.71 -3.98
CA GLU A 144 -82.17 -59.10 -4.12
C GLU A 144 -82.02 -59.52 -5.60
N ASP A 145 -81.67 -58.59 -6.51
CA ASP A 145 -81.48 -58.82 -7.93
C ASP A 145 -80.20 -59.67 -8.15
N PRO A 146 -80.31 -60.71 -8.98
CA PRO A 146 -79.16 -61.58 -9.32
C PRO A 146 -78.05 -60.81 -10.07
N ASN A 147 -78.30 -59.60 -10.59
CA ASN A 147 -77.30 -58.79 -11.31
C ASN A 147 -76.52 -57.89 -10.42
N ALA A 148 -76.80 -57.79 -9.11
CA ALA A 148 -76.14 -56.90 -8.14
C ALA A 148 -74.61 -57.07 -8.13
N GLU A 149 -74.03 -58.25 -8.41
CA GLU A 149 -72.59 -58.48 -8.52
C GLU A 149 -71.99 -57.84 -9.81
N ALA A 150 -72.74 -57.78 -10.90
CA ALA A 150 -72.37 -57.15 -12.15
C ALA A 150 -72.40 -55.61 -12.00
N ASP A 151 -73.39 -55.03 -11.28
CA ASP A 151 -73.56 -53.62 -11.05
C ASP A 151 -72.42 -53.11 -10.08
N SER A 152 -72.01 -53.94 -9.09
CA SER A 152 -70.84 -53.68 -8.25
C SER A 152 -69.53 -53.47 -9.05
N LEU A 153 -69.34 -54.32 -10.09
CA LEU A 153 -68.18 -54.24 -10.95
C LEU A 153 -68.23 -52.94 -11.82
N LEU A 154 -69.40 -52.56 -12.32
CA LEU A 154 -69.55 -51.35 -13.10
C LEU A 154 -69.27 -50.10 -12.23
N PHE A 155 -69.75 -50.12 -10.99
CA PHE A 155 -69.42 -49.01 -10.01
C PHE A 155 -67.92 -48.91 -9.75
N GLU A 156 -67.23 -50.09 -9.51
CA GLU A 156 -65.78 -50.09 -9.32
C GLU A 156 -65.04 -49.61 -10.55
N GLU A 157 -65.53 -49.96 -11.74
CA GLU A 157 -64.94 -49.49 -13.00
C GLU A 157 -65.11 -47.95 -13.19
N ALA A 158 -66.36 -47.46 -13.02
CA ALA A 158 -66.62 -46.01 -13.10
C ALA A 158 -65.82 -45.23 -12.14
N ARG A 159 -65.75 -45.69 -10.88
CA ARG A 159 -64.91 -45.03 -9.83
C ARG A 159 -63.42 -44.98 -10.19
N ASN A 160 -62.90 -46.04 -10.79
CA ASN A 160 -61.50 -46.10 -11.23
C ASN A 160 -61.25 -45.27 -12.49
N GLN A 161 -62.21 -45.04 -13.30
CA GLN A 161 -62.11 -44.23 -14.52
C GLN A 161 -62.29 -42.73 -14.22
N ALA A 162 -63.06 -42.40 -13.16
CA ALA A 162 -63.23 -41.03 -12.72
C ALA A 162 -61.91 -40.38 -12.42
N ASN A 163 -61.56 -39.30 -13.10
CA ASN A 163 -60.29 -38.59 -12.95
C ASN A 163 -60.35 -37.61 -11.77
N ILE A 164 -60.86 -38.07 -10.62
CA ILE A 164 -61.06 -37.26 -9.41
C ILE A 164 -60.39 -37.95 -8.23
N ASP A 165 -59.47 -37.29 -7.58
CA ASP A 165 -58.78 -37.80 -6.39
C ASP A 165 -59.62 -37.54 -5.13
N LEU A 166 -60.63 -38.41 -4.91
CA LEU A 166 -61.44 -38.45 -3.69
C LEU A 166 -61.26 -39.75 -2.92
N ASP A 167 -60.97 -39.64 -1.62
CA ASP A 167 -60.94 -40.84 -0.77
C ASP A 167 -62.34 -41.34 -0.39
N ASP A 168 -62.46 -42.51 0.23
CA ASP A 168 -63.70 -43.14 0.60
C ASP A 168 -64.58 -42.26 1.52
N ASN A 169 -64.00 -41.40 2.34
CA ASN A 169 -64.72 -40.50 3.21
C ASN A 169 -65.40 -39.37 2.43
N HIS A 170 -64.76 -38.92 1.37
CA HIS A 170 -65.36 -37.89 0.49
C HIS A 170 -66.39 -38.45 -0.45
N TRP A 171 -66.25 -39.66 -0.93
CA TRP A 171 -67.22 -40.33 -1.76
C TRP A 171 -68.50 -40.65 -0.99
N ARG A 172 -68.43 -41.10 0.27
CA ARG A 172 -69.54 -41.58 1.09
C ARG A 172 -70.76 -40.64 1.10
N PRO A 173 -70.64 -39.33 1.42
CA PRO A 173 -71.84 -38.48 1.45
C PRO A 173 -72.61 -38.43 0.17
N LEU A 174 -71.92 -38.45 -0.98
CA LEU A 174 -72.56 -38.40 -2.30
C LEU A 174 -73.22 -39.73 -2.66
N LEU A 175 -72.49 -40.83 -2.46
CA LEU A 175 -72.98 -42.20 -2.79
C LEU A 175 -74.17 -42.59 -1.94
N GLU A 176 -74.06 -42.43 -0.60
CA GLU A 176 -75.08 -42.88 0.32
C GLU A 176 -76.40 -42.04 0.15
N THR A 177 -76.23 -40.73 0.09
CA THR A 177 -77.44 -39.86 -0.06
C THR A 177 -78.12 -40.10 -1.38
N HIS A 178 -77.41 -40.32 -2.46
CA HIS A 178 -78.07 -40.60 -3.78
C HIS A 178 -78.70 -42.01 -3.82
N ALA A 179 -77.99 -43.00 -3.27
CA ALA A 179 -78.50 -44.36 -3.21
C ALA A 179 -79.77 -44.48 -2.31
N GLU A 180 -79.76 -43.78 -1.13
CA GLU A 180 -80.93 -43.77 -0.28
C GLU A 180 -82.13 -43.07 -0.95
N HIS A 181 -81.86 -42.03 -1.75
CA HIS A 181 -82.90 -41.39 -2.55
C HIS A 181 -83.44 -42.33 -3.59
N GLU A 182 -82.66 -43.05 -4.42
CA GLU A 182 -83.11 -43.95 -5.44
C GLU A 182 -83.84 -45.23 -4.86
N ILE A 183 -83.32 -45.74 -3.71
CA ILE A 183 -84.03 -46.81 -2.98
C ILE A 183 -85.44 -46.31 -2.52
N SER A 184 -85.57 -45.13 -1.97
CA SER A 184 -86.83 -44.54 -1.55
C SER A 184 -87.78 -44.35 -2.74
N ARG A 185 -87.31 -44.13 -3.97
CA ARG A 185 -87.99 -43.96 -5.21
C ARG A 185 -88.63 -45.31 -5.68
N THR A 186 -87.92 -46.45 -5.41
CA THR A 186 -88.49 -47.75 -5.71
C THR A 186 -89.61 -48.20 -4.72
N GLU A 187 -89.61 -47.64 -3.53
CA GLU A 187 -90.66 -48.06 -2.51
C GLU A 187 -91.87 -47.16 -2.47
N THR A 188 -91.89 -46.04 -3.16
CA THR A 188 -93.01 -45.06 -3.08
C THR A 188 -93.82 -45.04 -4.35
N GLU A 189 -95.23 -45.18 -4.25
CA GLU A 189 -96.23 -45.02 -5.38
C GLU A 189 -96.45 -43.54 -5.72
N GLY A 190 -95.42 -42.76 -5.94
CA GLY A 190 -95.50 -41.37 -6.35
C GLY A 190 -94.08 -40.93 -6.78
N GLU A 191 -93.95 -39.98 -7.71
CA GLU A 191 -92.63 -39.46 -8.08
C GLU A 191 -92.03 -38.73 -6.82
N PRO A 192 -90.96 -39.26 -6.27
CA PRO A 192 -90.22 -38.56 -5.23
C PRO A 192 -89.57 -37.30 -5.84
N PRO A 193 -89.36 -36.27 -5.08
CA PRO A 193 -88.65 -35.11 -5.61
C PRO A 193 -87.31 -35.54 -6.15
N ASP A 194 -86.82 -34.88 -7.22
CA ASP A 194 -85.47 -35.10 -7.74
C ASP A 194 -84.41 -35.03 -6.59
N ASN A 195 -83.45 -35.87 -6.65
CA ASN A 195 -82.36 -35.81 -5.66
C ASN A 195 -81.53 -34.52 -5.85
N PRO A 196 -81.62 -33.55 -4.92
CA PRO A 196 -81.06 -32.24 -5.17
C PRO A 196 -79.58 -32.17 -4.94
N ILE A 197 -78.93 -33.19 -4.26
CA ILE A 197 -77.60 -33.02 -3.70
C ILE A 197 -76.55 -32.77 -4.78
N ILE A 198 -76.51 -33.48 -5.91
CA ILE A 198 -75.51 -33.29 -6.95
C ILE A 198 -75.86 -32.05 -7.78
N SER A 199 -77.17 -31.90 -8.18
CA SER A 199 -77.61 -30.71 -8.91
C SER A 199 -77.40 -29.42 -8.07
N GLU A 200 -77.68 -29.50 -6.77
CA GLU A 200 -77.46 -28.40 -5.83
C GLU A 200 -76.01 -28.09 -5.61
N LEU A 201 -75.15 -29.11 -5.47
CA LEU A 201 -73.70 -28.98 -5.42
C LEU A 201 -73.16 -28.33 -6.69
N ARG A 202 -73.60 -28.79 -7.87
CA ARG A 202 -73.19 -28.21 -9.17
C ARG A 202 -73.63 -26.76 -9.28
N SER A 203 -74.89 -26.43 -8.97
CA SER A 203 -75.46 -25.08 -9.06
C SER A 203 -74.73 -24.13 -8.06
N ASN A 204 -74.49 -24.58 -6.81
CA ASN A 204 -73.75 -23.80 -5.87
C ASN A 204 -72.29 -23.62 -6.34
N SER A 205 -71.61 -24.65 -6.89
CA SER A 205 -70.30 -24.55 -7.46
C SER A 205 -70.21 -23.55 -8.61
N GLU A 206 -71.22 -23.55 -9.52
CA GLU A 206 -71.34 -22.57 -10.61
C GLU A 206 -71.45 -21.14 -10.06
N ASP A 207 -72.33 -20.96 -9.04
CA ASP A 207 -72.58 -19.65 -8.43
C ASP A 207 -71.30 -19.12 -7.72
N ILE A 208 -70.60 -19.96 -6.96
CA ILE A 208 -69.35 -19.62 -6.30
C ILE A 208 -68.32 -19.29 -7.36
N LEU A 209 -68.14 -20.15 -8.34
CA LEU A 209 -67.19 -19.99 -9.44
C LEU A 209 -67.40 -18.67 -10.17
N SER A 210 -68.67 -18.31 -10.52
CA SER A 210 -69.00 -17.05 -11.18
C SER A 210 -68.56 -15.82 -10.40
N ARG A 211 -68.58 -15.87 -9.05
CA ARG A 211 -68.08 -14.80 -8.17
C ARG A 211 -66.56 -14.76 -8.12
N VAL A 212 -65.90 -15.91 -7.92
CA VAL A 212 -64.47 -16.01 -7.80
C VAL A 212 -63.78 -15.64 -9.14
N LEU A 213 -64.35 -16.07 -10.28
CA LEU A 213 -63.81 -15.72 -11.60
C LEU A 213 -63.94 -14.25 -11.93
N ARG A 214 -65.02 -13.61 -11.53
CA ARG A 214 -65.23 -12.18 -11.77
C ARG A 214 -64.15 -11.35 -11.08
N ASP A 215 -63.74 -11.76 -9.87
CA ASP A 215 -62.75 -11.03 -9.06
C ASP A 215 -61.30 -11.46 -9.43
N GLY A 216 -61.10 -12.70 -9.93
CA GLY A 216 -59.87 -13.26 -10.41
C GLY A 216 -59.10 -14.04 -9.36
N ILE A 217 -58.35 -15.05 -9.79
CA ILE A 217 -57.53 -15.92 -8.96
C ILE A 217 -56.07 -15.74 -9.33
N LEU A 218 -55.26 -15.28 -8.38
CA LEU A 218 -53.81 -15.11 -8.51
C LEU A 218 -53.10 -16.46 -8.63
N ASP A 219 -51.97 -16.50 -9.38
CA ASP A 219 -51.10 -17.64 -9.53
C ASP A 219 -50.09 -17.79 -8.38
N ARG A 220 -50.18 -16.90 -7.38
CA ARG A 220 -49.32 -16.89 -6.18
C ARG A 220 -50.08 -16.51 -4.92
N ASP A 221 -49.48 -16.80 -3.77
CA ASP A 221 -50.07 -16.46 -2.46
C ASP A 221 -50.07 -14.93 -2.25
N LYS A 222 -51.19 -14.39 -1.74
CA LYS A 222 -51.30 -12.97 -1.36
C LYS A 222 -50.28 -12.54 -0.34
N ASN A 223 -49.82 -13.47 0.55
CA ASN A 223 -48.86 -13.16 1.57
C ASN A 223 -47.44 -12.89 0.99
N GLU A 224 -47.18 -13.27 -0.27
CA GLU A 224 -45.95 -12.96 -0.96
C GLU A 224 -45.95 -11.58 -1.62
N ILE A 225 -47.11 -10.90 -1.66
CA ILE A 225 -47.29 -9.60 -2.26
C ILE A 225 -47.24 -8.54 -1.17
N THR A 226 -46.25 -7.65 -1.22
CA THR A 226 -46.09 -6.58 -0.23
C THR A 226 -46.97 -5.37 -0.48
N ALA A 227 -47.38 -5.15 -1.73
CA ALA A 227 -48.25 -4.02 -2.12
C ALA A 227 -49.72 -4.26 -1.73
N ASP A 228 -50.38 -3.22 -1.27
CA ASP A 228 -51.80 -3.28 -0.91
C ASP A 228 -52.75 -3.44 -2.14
N GLN A 229 -52.21 -3.22 -3.33
CA GLN A 229 -52.96 -3.26 -4.60
C GLN A 229 -52.22 -4.13 -5.62
N VAL A 230 -53.03 -4.66 -6.57
CA VAL A 230 -52.53 -5.38 -7.74
C VAL A 230 -53.12 -4.76 -9.01
N THR A 231 -52.32 -4.74 -10.07
CA THR A 231 -52.74 -4.24 -11.38
C THR A 231 -53.07 -5.41 -12.29
N ILE A 232 -54.32 -5.48 -12.76
CA ILE A 232 -54.81 -6.50 -13.67
C ILE A 232 -54.86 -5.92 -15.07
N ARG A 233 -54.18 -6.56 -16.00
CA ARG A 233 -54.17 -6.20 -17.42
C ARG A 233 -54.90 -7.20 -18.27
N ASN A 234 -55.87 -6.70 -19.05
CA ASN A 234 -56.57 -7.50 -20.08
C ASN A 234 -56.07 -7.04 -21.45
N GLU A 235 -55.23 -7.85 -22.09
CA GLU A 235 -54.60 -7.48 -23.37
C GLU A 235 -55.63 -7.40 -24.53
N ALA A 236 -56.66 -8.22 -24.54
CA ALA A 236 -57.65 -8.21 -25.64
C ALA A 236 -58.55 -7.01 -25.59
N GLU A 237 -58.91 -6.53 -24.41
CA GLU A 237 -59.79 -5.38 -24.25
C GLU A 237 -58.96 -4.06 -24.10
N LEU A 238 -57.62 -4.18 -23.97
CA LEU A 238 -56.69 -3.04 -23.67
C LEU A 238 -57.12 -2.28 -22.40
N ILE A 239 -57.62 -3.03 -21.41
CA ILE A 239 -58.06 -2.49 -20.12
C ILE A 239 -57.03 -2.82 -19.06
N GLU A 240 -56.66 -1.83 -18.29
CA GLU A 240 -55.84 -1.96 -17.10
C GLU A 240 -56.64 -1.43 -15.92
N ARG A 241 -56.71 -2.22 -14.84
CA ARG A 241 -57.37 -1.83 -13.61
C ARG A 241 -56.50 -2.17 -12.39
N THR A 242 -56.34 -1.21 -11.50
CA THR A 242 -55.69 -1.45 -10.20
C THR A 242 -56.77 -1.71 -9.16
N VAL A 243 -56.68 -2.79 -8.42
CA VAL A 243 -57.63 -3.23 -7.43
C VAL A 243 -56.91 -3.52 -6.11
N ASP A 244 -57.65 -3.39 -5.01
CA ASP A 244 -57.17 -3.79 -3.70
C ASP A 244 -56.94 -5.31 -3.67
N ILE A 245 -55.81 -5.77 -3.08
CA ILE A 245 -55.44 -7.18 -3.02
C ILE A 245 -56.51 -8.04 -2.30
N ASN A 246 -57.28 -7.43 -1.41
CA ASN A 246 -58.38 -8.11 -0.73
C ASN A 246 -59.58 -8.40 -1.65
N ASN A 247 -59.67 -7.72 -2.78
CA ASN A 247 -60.74 -7.89 -3.75
C ASN A 247 -60.48 -8.92 -4.85
N VAL A 248 -59.31 -9.57 -4.83
CA VAL A 248 -58.94 -10.68 -5.69
C VAL A 248 -58.78 -11.94 -4.82
N PHE A 249 -58.75 -13.11 -5.41
CA PHE A 249 -58.50 -14.36 -4.72
C PHE A 249 -57.09 -14.87 -5.04
N ASP A 250 -56.51 -15.62 -4.13
CA ASP A 250 -55.49 -16.63 -4.40
C ASP A 250 -56.15 -18.00 -4.25
N MET A 251 -55.46 -19.08 -4.56
CA MET A 251 -56.05 -20.43 -4.51
C MET A 251 -56.60 -20.77 -3.13
N ASP A 252 -55.91 -20.40 -2.05
CA ASP A 252 -56.34 -20.73 -0.69
C ASP A 252 -57.58 -19.92 -0.28
N SER A 253 -57.59 -18.61 -0.51
CA SER A 253 -58.71 -17.77 -0.20
C SER A 253 -59.96 -18.06 -1.04
N ALA A 254 -59.79 -18.50 -2.30
CA ALA A 254 -60.87 -18.97 -3.16
C ALA A 254 -61.55 -20.26 -2.62
N LEU A 255 -60.70 -21.20 -2.15
CA LEU A 255 -61.17 -22.43 -1.51
C LEU A 255 -61.84 -22.16 -0.15
N ASP A 256 -61.30 -21.25 0.65
CA ASP A 256 -61.89 -20.85 1.91
C ASP A 256 -63.24 -20.16 1.70
N HIS A 257 -63.34 -19.29 0.67
CA HIS A 257 -64.59 -18.69 0.27
C HIS A 257 -65.62 -19.73 -0.16
N ALA A 258 -65.21 -20.69 -0.98
CA ALA A 258 -66.09 -21.79 -1.40
C ALA A 258 -66.53 -22.64 -0.19
N ARG A 259 -65.64 -22.99 0.70
CA ARG A 259 -65.91 -23.73 1.92
C ARG A 259 -66.97 -23.05 2.78
N ASN A 260 -66.86 -21.71 2.98
CA ASN A 260 -67.81 -20.93 3.75
C ASN A 260 -69.18 -20.91 3.12
N ASP A 261 -69.24 -20.79 1.79
CA ASP A 261 -70.53 -20.81 1.09
C ASP A 261 -71.20 -22.20 1.11
N PHE A 262 -70.41 -23.26 0.92
CA PHE A 262 -70.90 -24.63 1.09
C PHE A 262 -71.36 -24.91 2.51
N THR A 263 -70.74 -24.37 3.52
CA THR A 263 -71.17 -24.52 4.94
C THR A 263 -72.54 -23.92 5.21
N ASN A 264 -72.94 -22.90 4.45
CA ASN A 264 -74.29 -22.32 4.57
C ASN A 264 -75.36 -23.20 3.96
N THR A 265 -75.04 -24.13 3.07
CA THR A 265 -75.99 -24.90 2.31
C THR A 265 -75.96 -26.39 2.70
N PHE A 266 -74.81 -26.95 3.02
CA PHE A 266 -74.60 -28.37 3.24
C PHE A 266 -74.12 -28.69 4.66
N GLY A 267 -74.31 -29.95 5.10
CA GLY A 267 -73.69 -30.42 6.36
C GLY A 267 -72.19 -30.71 6.24
N ASP A 268 -71.53 -30.75 7.39
CA ASP A 268 -70.03 -30.77 7.49
C ASP A 268 -69.36 -31.85 6.63
N GLU A 269 -69.96 -33.03 6.48
CA GLU A 269 -69.36 -34.10 5.67
C GLU A 269 -69.44 -33.77 4.17
N THR A 270 -70.51 -33.21 3.71
CA THR A 270 -70.74 -32.79 2.33
C THR A 270 -69.88 -31.56 2.00
N VAL A 271 -69.69 -30.64 2.94
CA VAL A 271 -68.80 -29.46 2.79
C VAL A 271 -67.37 -29.87 2.45
N ASN A 272 -66.85 -30.87 3.15
CA ASN A 272 -65.47 -31.32 2.88
C ASN A 272 -65.34 -31.93 1.47
N THR A 273 -66.34 -32.70 1.06
CA THR A 273 -66.41 -33.28 -0.28
C THR A 273 -66.57 -32.19 -1.34
N ALA A 274 -67.47 -31.26 -1.16
CA ALA A 274 -67.72 -30.14 -2.05
C ALA A 274 -66.46 -29.29 -2.22
N THR A 275 -65.77 -28.96 -1.13
CA THR A 275 -64.49 -28.17 -1.15
C THR A 275 -63.40 -28.92 -1.89
N ARG A 276 -63.33 -30.25 -1.66
CA ARG A 276 -62.33 -31.06 -2.36
C ARG A 276 -62.63 -31.14 -3.87
N LEU A 277 -63.87 -31.38 -4.28
CA LEU A 277 -64.29 -31.31 -5.67
C LEU A 277 -63.99 -29.95 -6.29
N PHE A 278 -64.28 -28.88 -5.59
CA PHE A 278 -64.07 -27.51 -6.06
C PHE A 278 -62.57 -27.22 -6.24
N SER A 279 -61.70 -27.83 -5.41
CA SER A 279 -60.27 -27.69 -5.56
C SER A 279 -59.72 -28.32 -6.84
N HIS A 280 -60.41 -29.33 -7.40
CA HIS A 280 -60.04 -29.90 -8.71
C HIS A 280 -60.51 -29.07 -9.91
N ILE A 281 -61.47 -28.14 -9.68
CA ILE A 281 -62.02 -27.29 -10.74
C ILE A 281 -61.25 -26.01 -10.88
N LEU A 282 -60.79 -25.43 -9.74
CA LEU A 282 -60.08 -24.18 -9.76
C LEU A 282 -58.72 -24.20 -10.39
N GLU A 283 -58.40 -23.16 -11.13
CA GLU A 283 -57.06 -22.83 -11.57
C GLU A 283 -56.83 -21.30 -11.52
N PRO A 284 -55.60 -20.80 -11.44
CA PRO A 284 -55.34 -19.38 -11.51
C PRO A 284 -55.83 -18.77 -12.83
N THR A 285 -56.41 -17.57 -12.73
CA THR A 285 -56.89 -16.78 -13.91
C THR A 285 -56.05 -15.56 -14.12
N LEU A 286 -55.24 -15.19 -13.13
CA LEU A 286 -54.36 -14.01 -13.13
C LEU A 286 -52.92 -14.52 -13.02
N SER A 287 -52.15 -14.34 -14.09
CA SER A 287 -50.75 -14.74 -14.16
C SER A 287 -49.85 -13.55 -13.88
N PHE A 288 -48.92 -13.68 -12.93
CA PHE A 288 -47.95 -12.63 -12.58
C PHE A 288 -46.94 -12.41 -13.70
N ASP A 289 -46.74 -11.14 -14.10
CA ASP A 289 -45.64 -10.75 -14.99
C ASP A 289 -44.53 -10.04 -14.21
N GLU A 290 -43.47 -10.78 -13.96
CA GLU A 290 -42.27 -10.26 -13.27
C GLU A 290 -41.56 -9.17 -14.09
N ASN A 291 -41.46 -9.34 -15.41
CA ASN A 291 -40.73 -8.42 -16.27
C ASN A 291 -41.42 -7.05 -16.36
N GLU A 292 -42.76 -7.04 -16.58
CA GLU A 292 -43.51 -5.81 -16.64
C GLU A 292 -43.59 -5.11 -15.25
N THR A 293 -43.68 -5.90 -14.19
CA THR A 293 -43.66 -5.35 -12.83
C THR A 293 -42.30 -4.67 -12.54
N ILE A 294 -41.17 -5.35 -12.86
CA ILE A 294 -39.83 -4.78 -12.70
C ILE A 294 -39.66 -3.53 -13.59
N ALA A 295 -40.08 -3.59 -14.85
CA ALA A 295 -39.98 -2.45 -15.75
C ALA A 295 -40.75 -1.22 -15.23
N THR A 296 -41.97 -1.43 -14.68
CA THR A 296 -42.75 -0.36 -14.09
C THR A 296 -42.09 0.23 -12.83
N ILE A 297 -41.49 -0.61 -11.98
CA ILE A 297 -40.69 -0.18 -10.84
C ILE A 297 -39.48 0.64 -11.27
N GLU A 298 -38.75 0.14 -12.28
CA GLU A 298 -37.57 0.84 -12.80
C GLU A 298 -37.93 2.19 -13.40
N GLU A 299 -38.99 2.26 -14.19
CA GLU A 299 -39.50 3.52 -14.71
C GLU A 299 -39.90 4.51 -13.62
N ALA A 300 -40.55 4.02 -12.56
CA ALA A 300 -40.93 4.86 -11.43
C ALA A 300 -39.68 5.35 -10.66
N ILE A 301 -38.64 4.50 -10.50
CA ILE A 301 -37.34 4.86 -9.89
C ILE A 301 -36.61 5.89 -10.74
N ASP A 302 -36.54 5.71 -12.07
CA ASP A 302 -35.90 6.66 -12.96
C ASP A 302 -36.59 8.05 -12.97
N ASN A 303 -37.86 8.11 -12.65
CA ASN A 303 -38.64 9.33 -12.54
C ASN A 303 -38.52 10.01 -11.17
N ILE A 304 -37.75 9.46 -10.20
CA ILE A 304 -37.56 10.09 -8.91
C ILE A 304 -36.91 11.48 -9.11
N SER A 305 -37.55 12.51 -8.57
CA SER A 305 -36.95 13.83 -8.53
C SER A 305 -35.74 13.86 -7.59
N HIS A 306 -34.55 14.16 -8.07
CA HIS A 306 -33.36 14.32 -7.25
C HIS A 306 -33.35 15.60 -6.42
N THR A 307 -34.40 16.45 -6.55
CA THR A 307 -34.47 17.72 -5.86
C THR A 307 -35.72 17.76 -4.95
N LYS A 308 -35.54 18.36 -3.75
CA LYS A 308 -36.63 18.50 -2.76
C LYS A 308 -37.13 19.95 -2.54
N GLY A 309 -36.54 20.89 -3.31
CA GLY A 309 -36.89 22.30 -3.20
C GLY A 309 -35.87 23.19 -3.89
N ALA A 310 -35.89 24.49 -3.56
CA ALA A 310 -34.93 25.47 -4.09
C ALA A 310 -34.57 26.49 -3.00
N ILE A 311 -33.32 26.91 -3.00
CA ILE A 311 -32.78 27.98 -2.18
C ILE A 311 -32.70 29.23 -3.04
N SER A 312 -33.32 30.33 -2.59
CA SER A 312 -33.38 31.57 -3.34
C SER A 312 -32.06 32.37 -3.23
N GLU A 313 -31.74 33.13 -4.28
CA GLU A 313 -30.64 34.10 -4.25
C GLU A 313 -30.72 35.04 -3.04
N GLY A 314 -29.62 35.24 -2.36
CA GLY A 314 -29.51 36.06 -1.15
C GLY A 314 -29.94 35.37 0.15
N GLN A 315 -30.46 34.15 0.09
CA GLN A 315 -30.80 33.38 1.31
C GLN A 315 -29.52 32.97 2.02
N VAL A 316 -29.45 33.16 3.34
CA VAL A 316 -28.31 32.71 4.15
C VAL A 316 -28.44 31.20 4.35
N ILE A 317 -27.41 30.48 3.92
CA ILE A 317 -27.26 29.02 4.07
C ILE A 317 -26.75 28.69 5.47
N ILE A 318 -25.58 29.28 5.84
CA ILE A 318 -24.95 29.08 7.14
C ILE A 318 -24.23 30.35 7.55
N ARG A 319 -24.23 30.68 8.84
CA ARG A 319 -23.50 31.81 9.42
C ARG A 319 -22.27 31.36 10.16
N HIS A 320 -21.33 32.27 10.31
CA HIS A 320 -20.15 32.04 11.16
C HIS A 320 -20.58 31.66 12.59
N GLY A 321 -20.09 30.51 13.07
CA GLY A 321 -20.39 29.94 14.38
C GLY A 321 -21.60 29.01 14.43
N ASP A 322 -22.42 28.92 13.37
CA ASP A 322 -23.53 27.94 13.31
C ASP A 322 -22.96 26.52 13.23
N ILE A 323 -23.62 25.56 13.87
CA ILE A 323 -23.26 24.14 13.76
C ILE A 323 -23.67 23.65 12.38
N VAL A 324 -22.77 22.97 11.68
CA VAL A 324 -23.05 22.32 10.41
C VAL A 324 -23.89 21.06 10.69
N THR A 325 -25.21 21.16 10.53
CA THR A 325 -26.11 20.01 10.59
C THR A 325 -26.12 19.27 9.27
N GLU A 326 -26.68 18.05 9.21
CA GLU A 326 -26.83 17.30 7.94
C GLU A 326 -27.65 18.12 6.92
N GLU A 327 -28.67 18.83 7.37
CA GLU A 327 -29.47 19.72 6.51
C GLU A 327 -28.59 20.83 5.89
N LYS A 328 -27.73 21.47 6.69
CA LYS A 328 -26.81 22.50 6.23
C LYS A 328 -25.72 21.93 5.32
N HIS A 329 -25.29 20.70 5.60
CA HIS A 329 -24.37 19.97 4.73
C HIS A 329 -24.99 19.77 3.35
N ASN A 330 -26.24 19.28 3.27
CA ASN A 330 -26.96 19.09 2.00
C ASN A 330 -27.18 20.40 1.25
N GLU A 331 -27.50 21.51 1.95
CA GLU A 331 -27.60 22.83 1.34
C GLU A 331 -26.28 23.31 0.73
N LEU A 332 -25.15 23.12 1.46
CA LEU A 332 -23.82 23.48 0.99
C LEU A 332 -23.36 22.59 -0.17
N GLN A 333 -23.64 21.28 -0.12
CA GLN A 333 -23.35 20.34 -1.19
C GLN A 333 -24.16 20.68 -2.46
N SER A 334 -25.45 20.99 -2.29
CA SER A 334 -26.30 21.42 -3.40
C SER A 334 -25.78 22.72 -4.03
N LEU A 335 -25.29 23.66 -3.22
CA LEU A 335 -24.66 24.89 -3.72
C LEU A 335 -23.38 24.57 -4.49
N ALA A 336 -22.53 23.68 -3.97
CA ALA A 336 -21.30 23.28 -4.63
C ALA A 336 -21.57 22.64 -5.99
N GLN A 337 -22.55 21.73 -6.08
CA GLN A 337 -22.99 21.12 -7.33
C GLN A 337 -23.52 22.16 -8.31
N ALA A 338 -24.44 23.03 -7.87
CA ALA A 338 -25.01 24.06 -8.69
C ALA A 338 -24.00 25.11 -9.18
N ARG A 339 -22.93 25.37 -8.38
CA ARG A 339 -21.79 26.17 -8.82
C ARG A 339 -21.01 25.46 -9.93
N THR A 340 -20.74 24.16 -9.74
CA THR A 340 -20.02 23.34 -10.74
C THR A 340 -20.76 23.32 -12.07
N ASP A 341 -22.09 23.16 -12.06
CA ASP A 341 -22.92 23.13 -13.26
C ASP A 341 -22.98 24.50 -13.99
N ARG A 342 -22.71 25.58 -13.27
CA ARG A 342 -22.70 26.95 -13.81
C ARG A 342 -21.32 27.50 -14.15
N VAL A 343 -20.25 26.78 -13.75
CA VAL A 343 -18.87 27.22 -14.06
C VAL A 343 -18.69 27.32 -15.57
N THR A 344 -18.35 28.49 -16.05
CA THR A 344 -18.04 28.71 -17.46
C THR A 344 -16.69 28.10 -17.85
N ASP A 345 -16.50 27.74 -19.11
CA ASP A 345 -15.21 27.25 -19.60
C ASP A 345 -14.07 28.21 -19.26
N LEU A 346 -14.33 29.53 -19.23
CA LEU A 346 -13.34 30.53 -18.89
C LEU A 346 -12.89 30.43 -17.43
N GLU A 347 -13.84 30.24 -16.49
CA GLU A 347 -13.52 30.09 -15.07
C GLU A 347 -12.79 28.77 -14.78
N LEU A 348 -13.16 27.70 -15.47
CA LEU A 348 -12.40 26.43 -15.41
C LEU A 348 -10.95 26.66 -15.86
N TRP A 349 -10.74 27.34 -16.98
CA TRP A 349 -9.38 27.65 -17.45
C TRP A 349 -8.61 28.54 -16.48
N GLN A 350 -9.26 29.54 -15.87
CA GLN A 350 -8.63 30.41 -14.87
C GLN A 350 -8.18 29.60 -13.65
N ARG A 351 -9.01 28.66 -13.20
CA ARG A 351 -8.67 27.76 -12.10
C ARG A 351 -7.48 26.87 -12.43
N TYR A 352 -7.50 26.19 -13.58
CA TYR A 352 -6.37 25.35 -14.03
C TYR A 352 -5.07 26.14 -14.15
N ILE A 353 -5.12 27.36 -14.65
CA ILE A 353 -3.94 28.23 -14.74
C ILE A 353 -3.47 28.58 -13.33
N GLY A 354 -4.38 28.95 -12.42
CA GLY A 354 -4.05 29.28 -11.04
C GLY A 354 -3.39 28.11 -10.29
N GLU A 355 -3.99 26.93 -10.33
CA GLU A 355 -3.43 25.70 -9.73
C GLU A 355 -2.07 25.36 -10.36
N SER A 356 -1.95 25.45 -11.68
CA SER A 356 -0.68 25.21 -12.39
C SER A 356 0.41 26.20 -11.96
N ILE A 357 0.09 27.47 -11.75
CA ILE A 357 1.05 28.47 -11.28
C ILE A 357 1.57 28.09 -9.89
N VAL A 358 0.71 27.66 -8.96
CA VAL A 358 1.13 27.26 -7.61
C VAL A 358 1.98 25.98 -7.65
N VAL A 359 1.57 24.97 -8.42
CA VAL A 359 2.37 23.75 -8.64
C VAL A 359 3.75 24.07 -9.20
N VAL A 360 3.82 24.96 -10.21
CA VAL A 360 5.09 25.41 -10.80
C VAL A 360 5.92 26.17 -9.77
N ALA A 361 5.31 27.00 -8.93
CA ALA A 361 6.03 27.73 -7.87
C ALA A 361 6.66 26.77 -6.84
N VAL A 362 5.92 25.78 -6.34
CA VAL A 362 6.43 24.75 -5.43
C VAL A 362 7.55 23.95 -6.09
N PHE A 363 7.34 23.52 -7.34
CA PHE A 363 8.36 22.82 -8.12
C PHE A 363 9.63 23.65 -8.27
N LEU A 364 9.49 24.94 -8.60
CA LEU A 364 10.62 25.83 -8.85
C LEU A 364 11.49 26.01 -7.58
N VAL A 365 10.88 26.08 -6.40
CA VAL A 365 11.60 26.11 -5.11
C VAL A 365 12.45 24.84 -4.95
N PHE A 366 11.87 23.67 -5.18
CA PHE A 366 12.60 22.40 -5.09
C PHE A 366 13.68 22.27 -6.16
N PHE A 367 13.38 22.66 -7.40
CA PHE A 367 14.35 22.67 -8.50
C PHE A 367 15.55 23.59 -8.19
N MET A 368 15.27 24.80 -7.70
CA MET A 368 16.31 25.77 -7.31
C MET A 368 17.17 25.24 -6.16
N TYR A 369 16.56 24.53 -5.19
CA TYR A 369 17.32 23.85 -4.15
C TYR A 369 18.31 22.82 -4.73
N LEU A 370 17.87 21.95 -5.64
CA LEU A 370 18.76 20.98 -6.30
C LEU A 370 19.85 21.69 -7.09
N PHE A 371 19.51 22.72 -7.86
CA PHE A 371 20.43 23.46 -8.70
C PHE A 371 21.50 24.20 -7.89
N LEU A 372 21.13 24.88 -6.80
CA LEU A 372 22.04 25.72 -6.00
C LEU A 372 22.82 24.91 -4.95
N TYR A 373 22.18 23.95 -4.28
CA TYR A 373 22.74 23.29 -3.10
C TYR A 373 23.11 21.83 -3.33
N ARG A 374 22.54 21.19 -4.36
CA ARG A 374 22.73 19.76 -4.66
C ARG A 374 23.23 19.53 -6.09
N ARG A 375 24.27 20.25 -6.44
CA ARG A 375 24.79 20.28 -7.80
C ARG A 375 25.19 18.90 -8.32
N GLN A 376 25.68 18.00 -7.46
CA GLN A 376 26.02 16.62 -7.80
C GLN A 376 24.78 15.83 -8.27
N ILE A 377 23.61 15.99 -7.61
CA ILE A 377 22.35 15.38 -8.03
C ILE A 377 21.88 16.01 -9.33
N TYR A 378 21.93 17.35 -9.40
CA TYR A 378 21.51 18.09 -10.59
C TYR A 378 22.33 17.76 -11.83
N GLU A 379 23.66 17.60 -11.72
CA GLU A 379 24.55 17.30 -12.85
C GLU A 379 24.45 15.84 -13.30
N ASN A 380 24.10 14.91 -12.44
CA ASN A 380 23.96 13.50 -12.75
C ASN A 380 22.52 13.18 -13.18
N ILE A 381 22.31 12.93 -14.47
CA ILE A 381 20.96 12.70 -15.04
C ILE A 381 20.25 11.51 -14.38
N PRO A 382 20.84 10.33 -14.20
CA PRO A 382 20.23 9.22 -13.45
C PRO A 382 19.76 9.60 -12.05
N LEU A 383 20.58 10.30 -11.27
CA LEU A 383 20.22 10.72 -9.91
C LEU A 383 19.11 11.78 -9.92
N PHE A 384 19.16 12.69 -10.89
CA PHE A 384 18.10 13.68 -11.10
C PHE A 384 16.77 13.01 -11.45
N LEU A 385 16.80 12.03 -12.38
CA LEU A 385 15.63 11.22 -12.73
C LEU A 385 15.08 10.47 -11.52
N LEU A 386 15.94 9.85 -10.72
CA LEU A 386 15.55 9.12 -9.51
C LEU A 386 14.72 9.99 -8.55
N VAL A 387 15.20 11.22 -8.29
CA VAL A 387 14.48 12.15 -7.41
C VAL A 387 13.06 12.41 -7.92
N PHE A 388 12.92 12.76 -9.21
CA PHE A 388 11.61 13.06 -9.79
C PHE A 388 10.72 11.83 -9.97
N LEU A 389 11.31 10.65 -10.14
CA LEU A 389 10.57 9.37 -10.17
C LEU A 389 9.96 9.08 -8.79
N VAL A 390 10.73 9.23 -7.72
CA VAL A 390 10.21 9.01 -6.36
C VAL A 390 9.09 10.01 -6.03
N LEU A 391 9.28 11.30 -6.34
CA LEU A 391 8.23 12.30 -6.17
C LEU A 391 6.99 11.96 -7.02
N GLY A 392 7.19 11.59 -8.28
CA GLY A 392 6.11 11.27 -9.22
C GLY A 392 5.27 10.07 -8.80
N VAL A 393 5.89 9.03 -8.23
CA VAL A 393 5.17 7.86 -7.70
C VAL A 393 4.27 8.25 -6.53
N ILE A 394 4.78 9.04 -5.57
CA ILE A 394 3.98 9.47 -4.41
C ILE A 394 2.85 10.40 -4.84
N VAL A 395 3.12 11.36 -5.72
CA VAL A 395 2.10 12.28 -6.26
C VAL A 395 1.05 11.51 -7.08
N GLY A 396 1.47 10.54 -7.91
CA GLY A 396 0.55 9.68 -8.67
C GLY A 396 -0.35 8.83 -7.77
N LEU A 397 0.21 8.26 -6.69
CA LEU A 397 -0.58 7.54 -5.70
C LEU A 397 -1.58 8.46 -4.99
N SER A 398 -1.16 9.69 -4.66
CA SER A 398 -2.04 10.69 -4.04
C SER A 398 -3.17 11.10 -4.98
N ALA A 399 -2.89 11.29 -6.24
CA ALA A 399 -3.88 11.60 -7.27
C ALA A 399 -4.88 10.46 -7.47
N PHE A 400 -4.42 9.20 -7.41
CA PHE A 400 -5.29 8.03 -7.47
C PHE A 400 -6.24 7.98 -6.28
N VAL A 401 -5.73 8.14 -5.06
CA VAL A 401 -6.57 8.17 -3.84
C VAL A 401 -7.59 9.32 -3.88
N ALA A 402 -7.17 10.50 -4.36
CA ALA A 402 -8.06 11.66 -4.49
C ALA A 402 -9.21 11.43 -5.51
N GLN A 403 -9.03 10.56 -6.51
CA GLN A 403 -10.08 10.23 -7.49
C GLN A 403 -11.09 9.21 -6.96
N VAL A 404 -10.69 8.33 -6.03
CA VAL A 404 -11.59 7.33 -5.43
C VAL A 404 -12.60 7.97 -4.47
N GLY A 405 -12.25 9.10 -3.84
CA GLY A 405 -13.15 9.95 -3.06
C GLY A 405 -13.39 9.48 -1.62
N ASP A 406 -13.76 8.23 -1.42
CA ASP A 406 -14.21 7.70 -0.11
C ASP A 406 -13.06 7.23 0.80
N ILE A 407 -11.81 7.43 0.39
CA ILE A 407 -10.64 6.96 1.13
C ILE A 407 -9.90 8.15 1.76
N SER A 408 -9.65 8.08 3.06
CA SER A 408 -8.88 9.12 3.77
C SER A 408 -7.48 9.28 3.17
N PRO A 409 -7.00 10.53 2.95
CA PRO A 409 -5.65 10.80 2.44
C PRO A 409 -4.53 10.27 3.36
N TYR A 410 -4.82 10.00 4.61
CA TYR A 410 -3.88 9.44 5.58
C TYR A 410 -3.45 7.99 5.27
N VAL A 411 -4.11 7.30 4.34
CA VAL A 411 -3.68 5.98 3.83
C VAL A 411 -2.36 6.06 3.06
N ILE A 412 -2.02 7.23 2.48
CA ILE A 412 -0.89 7.40 1.57
C ILE A 412 0.42 7.45 2.36
N PRO A 413 1.38 6.55 2.13
CA PRO A 413 2.67 6.58 2.81
C PRO A 413 3.61 7.65 2.23
N ILE A 414 3.25 8.93 2.36
CA ILE A 414 4.02 10.05 1.79
C ILE A 414 5.45 10.08 2.32
N ALA A 415 5.64 9.74 3.60
CA ALA A 415 6.96 9.68 4.23
C ALA A 415 7.93 8.71 3.54
N LEU A 416 7.43 7.74 2.77
CA LEU A 416 8.24 6.78 2.01
C LEU A 416 9.23 7.49 1.07
N GLY A 417 8.77 8.51 0.32
CA GLY A 417 9.61 9.27 -0.60
C GLY A 417 10.77 9.99 0.11
N PRO A 418 10.51 10.86 1.09
CA PRO A 418 11.55 11.51 1.90
C PRO A 418 12.52 10.55 2.59
N VAL A 419 12.02 9.44 3.13
CA VAL A 419 12.84 8.41 3.79
C VAL A 419 13.80 7.77 2.79
N ILE A 420 13.31 7.33 1.63
CA ILE A 420 14.15 6.76 0.56
C ILE A 420 15.22 7.76 0.10
N LEU A 421 14.84 9.00 -0.18
CA LEU A 421 15.79 10.02 -0.63
C LEU A 421 16.79 10.43 0.47
N THR A 422 16.42 10.29 1.74
CA THR A 422 17.35 10.49 2.86
C THR A 422 18.43 9.42 2.89
N ILE A 423 18.03 8.17 2.73
CA ILE A 423 18.95 7.01 2.75
C ILE A 423 19.89 7.05 1.55
N ILE A 424 19.41 7.48 0.38
CA ILE A 424 20.22 7.54 -0.84
C ILE A 424 21.16 8.75 -0.86
N PHE A 425 20.72 9.89 -0.37
CA PHE A 425 21.47 11.16 -0.42
C PHE A 425 21.81 11.67 0.98
N ASP A 426 20.89 12.39 1.59
CA ASP A 426 21.00 12.89 2.96
C ASP A 426 19.67 13.48 3.49
N SER A 427 19.64 13.80 4.80
CA SER A 427 18.46 14.35 5.48
C SER A 427 17.99 15.70 4.92
N ARG A 428 18.88 16.52 4.31
CA ARG A 428 18.50 17.81 3.74
C ARG A 428 17.69 17.65 2.47
N VAL A 429 18.03 16.66 1.64
CA VAL A 429 17.23 16.28 0.46
C VAL A 429 15.88 15.71 0.91
N GLY A 430 15.88 14.83 1.93
CA GLY A 430 14.66 14.29 2.50
C GLY A 430 13.71 15.35 3.03
N LEU A 431 14.20 16.32 3.82
CA LEU A 431 13.38 17.41 4.37
C LEU A 431 12.80 18.31 3.27
N MET A 432 13.58 18.67 2.24
CA MET A 432 13.06 19.44 1.12
C MET A 432 12.01 18.68 0.33
N THR A 433 12.19 17.36 0.16
CA THR A 433 11.20 16.46 -0.44
C THR A 433 9.92 16.40 0.40
N THR A 434 10.06 16.32 1.75
CA THR A 434 8.92 16.38 2.68
C THR A 434 8.05 17.60 2.44
N ILE A 435 8.67 18.80 2.44
CA ILE A 435 7.95 20.06 2.24
C ILE A 435 7.26 20.07 0.86
N THR A 436 8.00 19.67 -0.17
CA THR A 436 7.47 19.65 -1.55
C THR A 436 6.29 18.70 -1.70
N LEU A 437 6.40 17.45 -1.20
CA LEU A 437 5.33 16.47 -1.27
C LEU A 437 4.13 16.89 -0.41
N ALA A 438 4.35 17.36 0.82
CA ALA A 438 3.26 17.81 1.68
C ALA A 438 2.46 18.96 1.05
N MET A 439 3.14 19.92 0.39
CA MET A 439 2.46 21.00 -0.30
C MET A 439 1.68 20.50 -1.52
N LEU A 440 2.32 19.70 -2.39
CA LEU A 440 1.67 19.19 -3.61
C LEU A 440 0.47 18.29 -3.27
N THR A 441 0.62 17.37 -2.31
CA THR A 441 -0.45 16.44 -1.93
C THR A 441 -1.55 17.13 -1.12
N GLY A 442 -1.20 18.05 -0.22
CA GLY A 442 -2.17 18.83 0.55
C GLY A 442 -3.07 19.69 -0.33
N MET A 443 -2.52 20.24 -1.41
CA MET A 443 -3.32 20.95 -2.42
C MET A 443 -4.28 20.03 -3.16
N MET A 444 -3.90 18.78 -3.43
CA MET A 444 -4.75 17.78 -4.08
C MET A 444 -5.99 17.40 -3.23
N PHE A 445 -5.86 17.49 -1.91
CA PHE A 445 -6.93 17.19 -0.95
C PHE A 445 -7.59 18.47 -0.40
N GLY A 446 -7.87 19.42 -1.28
CA GLY A 446 -8.65 20.62 -0.94
C GLY A 446 -7.93 21.65 -0.05
N ASN A 447 -6.61 21.77 -0.20
CA ASN A 447 -5.78 22.65 0.63
C ASN A 447 -5.84 22.33 2.15
N ASN A 448 -5.99 21.05 2.49
CA ASN A 448 -6.14 20.58 3.85
C ASN A 448 -4.90 20.91 4.70
N PHE A 449 -4.98 21.97 5.50
CA PHE A 449 -3.89 22.46 6.35
C PHE A 449 -3.46 21.41 7.40
N GLU A 450 -4.41 20.71 8.01
CA GLU A 450 -4.14 19.66 8.98
C GLU A 450 -3.29 18.54 8.38
N PHE A 451 -3.67 18.07 7.21
CA PHE A 451 -2.95 17.05 6.47
C PHE A 451 -1.54 17.49 6.09
N ILE A 452 -1.36 18.77 5.66
CA ILE A 452 -0.04 19.33 5.36
C ILE A 452 0.84 19.33 6.60
N VAL A 453 0.35 19.84 7.75
CA VAL A 453 1.11 19.89 9.00
C VAL A 453 1.45 18.50 9.51
N ALA A 454 0.48 17.58 9.51
CA ALA A 454 0.68 16.19 9.92
C ALA A 454 1.72 15.48 9.05
N THR A 455 1.65 15.68 7.74
CA THR A 455 2.59 15.08 6.77
C THR A 455 3.99 15.65 6.94
N ILE A 456 4.13 16.97 7.13
CA ILE A 456 5.45 17.59 7.38
C ILE A 456 6.06 17.06 8.68
N ALA A 457 5.29 17.02 9.77
CA ALA A 457 5.77 16.54 11.06
C ALA A 457 6.20 15.06 10.98
N ALA A 458 5.32 14.18 10.52
CA ALA A 458 5.56 12.75 10.48
C ALA A 458 6.70 12.38 9.51
N SER A 459 6.71 12.96 8.30
CA SER A 459 7.78 12.70 7.33
C SER A 459 9.13 13.24 7.78
N SER A 460 9.16 14.40 8.46
CA SER A 460 10.41 14.94 9.03
C SER A 460 10.96 14.04 10.13
N MET A 461 10.11 13.52 11.00
CA MET A 461 10.51 12.54 12.02
C MET A 461 11.00 11.23 11.39
N GLY A 462 10.36 10.79 10.30
CA GLY A 462 10.84 9.68 9.47
C GLY A 462 12.24 9.93 8.92
N VAL A 463 12.49 11.11 8.34
CA VAL A 463 13.82 11.54 7.85
C VAL A 463 14.87 11.51 8.96
N TYR A 464 14.55 12.04 10.13
CA TYR A 464 15.48 12.03 11.26
C TYR A 464 15.75 10.61 11.77
N SER A 465 14.76 9.72 11.73
CA SER A 465 14.92 8.34 12.20
C SER A 465 15.86 7.51 11.33
N VAL A 466 16.05 7.87 10.05
CA VAL A 466 16.90 7.15 9.10
C VAL A 466 18.20 7.89 8.75
N ARG A 467 18.48 9.00 9.42
CA ARG A 467 19.67 9.82 9.17
C ARG A 467 20.97 9.04 9.40
N ASP A 468 21.00 8.26 10.48
CA ASP A 468 22.15 7.48 10.91
C ASP A 468 21.70 6.03 11.13
N ILE A 469 21.68 5.22 10.06
CA ILE A 469 21.20 3.84 10.12
C ILE A 469 22.27 2.97 10.76
N LYS A 470 21.95 2.37 11.92
CA LYS A 470 22.86 1.46 12.64
C LYS A 470 22.43 0.00 12.52
N ASN A 471 21.14 -0.26 12.36
CA ASN A 471 20.56 -1.60 12.34
C ASN A 471 19.40 -1.68 11.35
N ARG A 472 19.20 -2.86 10.74
CA ARG A 472 18.06 -3.12 9.84
C ARG A 472 16.71 -2.96 10.55
N SER A 473 16.60 -3.33 11.84
CA SER A 473 15.39 -3.18 12.64
C SER A 473 14.89 -1.73 12.71
N GLN A 474 15.77 -0.75 12.52
CA GLN A 474 15.42 0.66 12.47
C GLN A 474 14.45 0.96 11.33
N LEU A 475 14.62 0.35 10.16
CA LEU A 475 13.75 0.53 9.01
C LEU A 475 12.41 -0.18 9.16
N TYR A 476 12.36 -1.33 9.87
CA TYR A 476 11.14 -2.13 9.98
C TYR A 476 10.25 -1.78 11.19
N LEU A 477 10.85 -1.33 12.30
CA LEU A 477 10.12 -1.08 13.54
C LEU A 477 10.17 0.37 13.96
N THR A 478 11.38 0.93 14.08
CA THR A 478 11.56 2.26 14.67
C THR A 478 11.03 3.36 13.77
N THR A 479 11.35 3.33 12.47
CA THR A 479 10.94 4.37 11.53
C THR A 479 9.43 4.38 11.29
N PRO A 480 8.75 3.25 10.97
CA PRO A 480 7.29 3.23 10.84
C PRO A 480 6.59 3.62 12.14
N GLY A 481 7.09 3.15 13.29
CA GLY A 481 6.53 3.49 14.61
C GLY A 481 6.64 4.98 14.94
N ILE A 482 7.77 5.62 14.65
CA ILE A 482 7.96 7.07 14.85
C ILE A 482 7.04 7.87 13.92
N ILE A 483 6.91 7.47 12.65
CA ILE A 483 6.03 8.13 11.68
C ILE A 483 4.57 8.01 12.14
N LEU A 484 4.12 6.81 12.49
CA LEU A 484 2.77 6.57 13.01
C LEU A 484 2.48 7.41 14.24
N LEU A 485 3.38 7.36 15.24
CA LEU A 485 3.22 8.14 16.47
C LEU A 485 3.17 9.64 16.19
N SER A 486 3.97 10.14 15.25
CA SER A 486 4.00 11.56 14.89
C SER A 486 2.70 11.99 14.22
N TYR A 487 2.15 11.19 13.31
CA TYR A 487 0.83 11.44 12.74
C TYR A 487 -0.26 11.45 13.81
N LEU A 488 -0.31 10.41 14.66
CA LEU A 488 -1.31 10.31 15.73
C LEU A 488 -1.24 11.48 16.72
N LEU A 489 -0.02 11.95 17.03
CA LEU A 489 0.17 13.10 17.93
C LEU A 489 -0.39 14.40 17.32
N VAL A 490 -0.14 14.65 16.04
CA VAL A 490 -0.66 15.84 15.35
C VAL A 490 -2.17 15.76 15.18
N LEU A 491 -2.70 14.62 14.75
CA LEU A 491 -4.14 14.36 14.66
C LEU A 491 -4.83 14.55 16.02
N LEU A 492 -4.27 13.99 17.09
CA LEU A 492 -4.78 14.20 18.44
C LEU A 492 -4.80 15.70 18.82
N GLY A 493 -3.74 16.43 18.47
CA GLY A 493 -3.68 17.89 18.68
C GLY A 493 -4.85 18.60 17.99
N PHE A 494 -5.10 18.32 16.73
CA PHE A 494 -6.23 18.91 15.99
C PHE A 494 -7.59 18.44 16.54
N THR A 495 -7.73 17.15 16.89
CA THR A 495 -8.95 16.61 17.50
C THR A 495 -9.31 17.32 18.79
N LEU A 496 -8.34 17.59 19.66
CA LEU A 496 -8.57 18.31 20.92
C LEU A 496 -8.98 19.77 20.73
N THR A 497 -8.72 20.35 19.56
CA THR A 497 -9.20 21.70 19.21
C THR A 497 -10.61 21.72 18.66
N ARG A 498 -11.24 20.54 18.43
CA ARG A 498 -12.58 20.38 17.87
C ARG A 498 -13.55 19.87 18.92
N VAL A 499 -14.82 20.21 18.78
CA VAL A 499 -15.91 19.66 19.60
C VAL A 499 -16.45 18.42 18.88
N GLY A 500 -16.31 17.24 19.48
CA GLY A 500 -16.85 15.99 18.91
C GLY A 500 -15.96 15.27 17.89
N GLY A 501 -14.71 15.69 17.68
CA GLY A 501 -13.83 15.16 16.62
C GLY A 501 -13.26 13.75 16.82
N TRP A 502 -13.72 12.97 17.79
CA TRP A 502 -13.17 11.63 18.10
C TRP A 502 -13.48 10.59 17.04
N GLU A 503 -14.63 10.65 16.40
CA GLU A 503 -15.01 9.71 15.33
C GLU A 503 -14.06 9.85 14.15
N LEU A 504 -13.83 11.05 13.66
CA LEU A 504 -12.88 11.36 12.60
C LEU A 504 -11.43 10.98 12.97
N PHE A 505 -11.07 11.12 14.28
CA PHE A 505 -9.76 10.67 14.76
C PHE A 505 -9.58 9.16 14.60
N PHE A 506 -10.56 8.35 15.04
CA PHE A 506 -10.47 6.90 14.94
C PHE A 506 -10.55 6.41 13.49
N GLU A 507 -11.37 7.05 12.68
CA GLU A 507 -11.44 6.79 11.25
C GLU A 507 -10.07 7.03 10.58
N ASN A 508 -9.45 8.19 10.78
CA ASN A 508 -8.13 8.48 10.21
C ASN A 508 -7.02 7.61 10.81
N ALA A 509 -7.11 7.26 12.10
CA ALA A 509 -6.12 6.42 12.77
C ALA A 509 -6.00 5.02 12.15
N GLN A 510 -7.10 4.40 11.71
CA GLN A 510 -7.05 3.11 11.02
C GLN A 510 -6.29 3.20 9.68
N TYR A 511 -6.46 4.28 8.91
CA TYR A 511 -5.72 4.50 7.67
C TYR A 511 -4.23 4.74 7.93
N LEU A 512 -3.86 5.36 9.06
CA LEU A 512 -2.47 5.53 9.46
C LEU A 512 -1.74 4.21 9.77
N VAL A 513 -2.45 3.17 10.19
CA VAL A 513 -1.86 1.83 10.34
C VAL A 513 -1.46 1.28 8.97
N ILE A 514 -2.32 1.43 7.96
CA ILE A 514 -2.02 1.03 6.57
C ILE A 514 -0.84 1.84 6.02
N ASN A 515 -0.82 3.15 6.29
CA ASN A 515 0.31 4.04 5.95
C ASN A 515 1.63 3.52 6.54
N ALA A 516 1.65 3.19 7.84
CA ALA A 516 2.84 2.67 8.52
C ALA A 516 3.32 1.33 7.91
N ILE A 517 2.40 0.46 7.51
CA ILE A 517 2.72 -0.78 6.76
C ILE A 517 3.33 -0.42 5.39
N GLY A 518 2.81 0.61 4.72
CA GLY A 518 3.37 1.10 3.46
C GLY A 518 4.84 1.53 3.56
N ILE A 519 5.28 2.03 4.72
CA ILE A 519 6.69 2.40 4.95
C ILE A 519 7.62 1.16 4.93
N TRP A 520 7.14 -0.04 5.19
CA TRP A 520 7.95 -1.27 5.06
C TRP A 520 8.47 -1.50 3.65
N LEU A 521 7.82 -0.94 2.64
CA LEU A 521 8.30 -0.98 1.26
C LEU A 521 9.64 -0.24 1.06
N THR A 522 10.09 0.56 2.05
CA THR A 522 11.38 1.28 1.98
C THR A 522 12.53 0.34 1.67
N TYR A 523 12.64 -0.78 2.40
CA TYR A 523 13.78 -1.69 2.25
C TYR A 523 13.82 -2.37 0.87
N PRO A 524 12.77 -3.07 0.39
CA PRO A 524 12.82 -3.68 -0.93
C PRO A 524 12.97 -2.65 -2.06
N LEU A 525 12.38 -1.45 -1.92
CA LEU A 525 12.54 -0.39 -2.92
C LEU A 525 13.97 0.14 -3.00
N ILE A 526 14.67 0.29 -1.86
CA ILE A 526 16.07 0.68 -1.84
C ILE A 526 16.92 -0.31 -2.66
N LEU A 527 16.76 -1.62 -2.44
CA LEU A 527 17.52 -2.64 -3.19
C LEU A 527 17.26 -2.56 -4.70
N VAL A 528 16.00 -2.32 -5.10
CA VAL A 528 15.66 -2.13 -6.52
C VAL A 528 16.30 -0.86 -7.07
N ILE A 529 16.25 0.25 -6.32
CA ILE A 529 16.82 1.52 -6.72
C ILE A 529 18.35 1.42 -6.85
N GLU A 530 19.04 0.80 -5.89
CA GLU A 530 20.48 0.57 -5.95
C GLU A 530 20.89 -0.18 -7.21
N LYS A 531 20.15 -1.22 -7.57
CA LYS A 531 20.43 -2.03 -8.76
C LYS A 531 20.21 -1.25 -10.06
N ILE A 532 19.10 -0.50 -10.15
CA ILE A 532 18.75 0.25 -11.36
C ILE A 532 19.66 1.48 -11.56
N PHE A 533 19.86 2.26 -10.49
CA PHE A 533 20.58 3.53 -10.56
C PHE A 533 22.08 3.40 -10.23
N LYS A 534 22.54 2.19 -9.85
CA LYS A 534 23.93 1.88 -9.47
C LYS A 534 24.45 2.79 -8.36
N VAL A 535 23.60 3.11 -7.42
CA VAL A 535 23.96 3.79 -6.17
C VAL A 535 24.22 2.78 -5.07
N THR A 536 24.99 3.16 -4.06
CA THR A 536 25.25 2.31 -2.90
C THR A 536 24.81 3.07 -1.67
N THR A 537 23.93 2.48 -0.87
CA THR A 537 23.43 3.09 0.37
C THR A 537 24.10 2.47 1.60
N ASP A 538 23.95 3.13 2.74
CA ASP A 538 24.42 2.61 4.02
C ASP A 538 23.75 1.28 4.40
N VAL A 539 22.57 0.96 3.83
CA VAL A 539 21.88 -0.32 4.03
C VAL A 539 22.70 -1.47 3.46
N THR A 540 23.13 -1.35 2.21
CA THR A 540 24.01 -2.35 1.57
C THR A 540 25.40 -2.39 2.25
N LEU A 541 25.95 -1.24 2.64
CA LEU A 541 27.21 -1.20 3.36
C LEU A 541 27.14 -1.91 4.73
N LEU A 542 26.03 -1.77 5.46
CA LEU A 542 25.80 -2.52 6.70
C LEU A 542 25.76 -4.03 6.48
N GLU A 543 25.14 -4.47 5.38
CA GLU A 543 25.13 -5.90 5.03
C GLU A 543 26.54 -6.42 4.73
N LEU A 544 27.31 -5.64 3.97
CA LEU A 544 28.68 -5.99 3.63
C LEU A 544 29.65 -5.87 4.82
N SER A 545 29.33 -5.12 5.85
CA SER A 545 30.14 -5.01 7.08
C SER A 545 30.10 -6.24 7.97
N ASP A 546 29.16 -7.16 7.72
CA ASP A 546 29.05 -8.42 8.46
C ASP A 546 30.20 -9.37 8.04
N THR A 547 31.08 -9.69 9.00
CA THR A 547 32.20 -10.63 8.80
C THR A 547 31.76 -12.07 8.49
N ASN A 548 30.44 -12.37 8.64
CA ASN A 548 29.85 -13.63 8.24
C ASN A 548 29.62 -13.75 6.72
N GLN A 549 29.84 -12.70 5.95
CA GLN A 549 29.77 -12.76 4.49
C GLN A 549 30.66 -13.89 3.94
N PRO A 550 30.19 -14.67 2.94
CA PRO A 550 30.87 -15.88 2.47
C PRO A 550 32.32 -15.64 2.09
N ILE A 551 32.61 -14.52 1.40
CA ILE A 551 33.98 -14.19 0.96
C ILE A 551 34.90 -13.82 2.12
N LEU A 552 34.36 -13.10 3.14
CA LEU A 552 35.15 -12.75 4.33
C LEU A 552 35.39 -13.97 5.22
N LYS A 553 34.43 -14.90 5.33
CA LYS A 553 34.68 -16.22 5.95
C LYS A 553 35.74 -17.01 5.22
N LYS A 554 35.72 -17.01 3.88
CA LYS A 554 36.73 -17.65 3.09
C LYS A 554 38.11 -17.03 3.34
N LEU A 555 38.18 -15.69 3.39
CA LEU A 555 39.40 -14.97 3.71
C LEU A 555 39.91 -15.32 5.12
N MET A 556 38.99 -15.41 6.10
CA MET A 556 39.35 -15.78 7.49
C MET A 556 39.94 -17.20 7.58
N ILE A 557 39.47 -18.15 6.79
CA ILE A 557 39.87 -19.56 6.84
C ILE A 557 41.12 -19.78 6.02
N GLU A 558 41.20 -19.28 4.77
CA GLU A 558 42.27 -19.56 3.83
C GLU A 558 43.46 -18.59 3.93
N ALA A 559 43.23 -17.36 4.41
CA ALA A 559 44.25 -16.32 4.59
C ALA A 559 44.05 -15.54 5.91
N PRO A 560 44.15 -16.19 7.06
CA PRO A 560 43.83 -15.61 8.37
C PRO A 560 44.62 -14.34 8.71
N GLY A 561 45.89 -14.30 8.30
CA GLY A 561 46.74 -13.11 8.48
C GLY A 561 46.25 -11.91 7.68
N SER A 562 45.82 -12.11 6.43
CA SER A 562 45.21 -11.05 5.59
C SER A 562 43.84 -10.60 6.13
N PHE A 563 43.03 -11.54 6.63
CA PHE A 563 41.76 -11.17 7.29
C PHE A 563 42.00 -10.29 8.53
N HIS A 564 42.96 -10.66 9.36
CA HIS A 564 43.33 -9.84 10.54
C HIS A 564 43.84 -8.46 10.17
N HIS A 565 44.69 -8.37 9.15
CA HIS A 565 45.18 -7.12 8.59
C HIS A 565 44.02 -6.27 8.11
N SER A 566 43.13 -6.83 7.27
CA SER A 566 41.97 -6.14 6.74
C SER A 566 41.05 -5.59 7.85
N LEU A 567 40.87 -6.35 8.94
CA LEU A 567 40.09 -5.91 10.09
C LEU A 567 40.74 -4.71 10.82
N GLN A 568 42.06 -4.72 10.98
CA GLN A 568 42.77 -3.61 11.61
C GLN A 568 42.77 -2.35 10.74
N VAL A 569 43.01 -2.52 9.42
CA VAL A 569 42.90 -1.43 8.44
C VAL A 569 41.49 -0.82 8.45
N ALA A 570 40.46 -1.69 8.48
CA ALA A 570 39.07 -1.25 8.56
C ALA A 570 38.80 -0.38 9.82
N ASN A 571 39.30 -0.83 10.97
CA ASN A 571 39.14 -0.07 12.23
C ASN A 571 39.86 1.29 12.20
N LEU A 572 41.10 1.32 11.66
CA LEU A 572 41.85 2.55 11.48
C LEU A 572 41.13 3.53 10.56
N ALA A 573 40.71 3.04 9.37
CA ALA A 573 40.06 3.86 8.36
C ALA A 573 38.68 4.36 8.81
N GLU A 574 37.86 3.52 9.46
CA GLU A 574 36.55 3.88 10.02
C GLU A 574 36.65 5.04 11.01
N THR A 575 37.60 4.93 11.97
CA THR A 575 37.77 5.93 13.03
C THR A 575 38.27 7.26 12.46
N ALA A 576 39.23 7.21 11.53
CA ALA A 576 39.77 8.40 10.89
C ALA A 576 38.71 9.10 10.01
N ALA A 577 37.94 8.33 9.26
CA ALA A 577 36.83 8.85 8.46
C ALA A 577 35.76 9.53 9.33
N SER A 578 35.38 8.89 10.43
CA SER A 578 34.43 9.46 11.40
C SER A 578 34.92 10.80 11.96
N ALA A 579 36.19 10.94 12.26
CA ALA A 579 36.78 12.15 12.85
C ALA A 579 36.74 13.37 11.91
N ILE A 580 36.72 13.15 10.59
CA ILE A 580 36.64 14.22 9.57
C ILE A 580 35.26 14.35 8.94
N GLY A 581 34.26 13.56 9.41
CA GLY A 581 32.91 13.56 8.85
C GLY A 581 32.79 12.95 7.44
N ALA A 582 33.74 12.04 7.07
CA ALA A 582 33.64 11.19 5.89
C ALA A 582 32.82 9.94 6.21
N ASN A 583 32.48 9.14 5.18
CA ASN A 583 31.67 7.92 5.38
C ASN A 583 32.49 6.82 6.07
N SER A 584 32.33 6.71 7.39
CA SER A 584 33.06 5.74 8.23
C SER A 584 32.69 4.30 7.92
N LEU A 585 31.38 4.01 7.65
CA LEU A 585 30.92 2.68 7.30
C LEU A 585 31.50 2.22 5.95
N MET A 586 31.56 3.12 4.97
CA MET A 586 32.19 2.85 3.67
C MET A 586 33.69 2.53 3.83
N CYS A 587 34.40 3.28 4.67
CA CYS A 587 35.80 3.01 4.99
C CYS A 587 35.98 1.64 5.67
N ARG A 588 35.10 1.29 6.60
CA ARG A 588 35.09 -0.02 7.26
C ARG A 588 34.92 -1.15 6.25
N VAL A 589 33.90 -1.08 5.40
CA VAL A 589 33.65 -2.10 4.37
C VAL A 589 34.79 -2.13 3.37
N GLY A 590 35.24 -0.97 2.87
CA GLY A 590 36.40 -0.89 1.99
C GLY A 590 37.63 -1.58 2.59
N GLY A 591 37.92 -1.37 3.90
CA GLY A 591 38.97 -2.02 4.63
C GLY A 591 38.83 -3.55 4.75
N LEU A 592 37.58 -4.04 4.97
CA LEU A 592 37.35 -5.48 5.06
C LEU A 592 37.59 -6.22 3.73
N TYR A 593 37.30 -5.55 2.59
CA TYR A 593 37.31 -6.18 1.26
C TYR A 593 38.54 -5.84 0.41
N HIS A 594 39.38 -4.85 0.78
CA HIS A 594 40.44 -4.35 -0.09
C HIS A 594 41.44 -5.46 -0.55
N ASP A 595 41.66 -6.44 0.29
CA ASP A 595 42.64 -7.50 0.15
C ASP A 595 42.07 -8.89 -0.19
N ILE A 596 40.82 -9.00 -0.62
CA ILE A 596 40.20 -10.30 -0.97
C ILE A 596 40.94 -11.03 -2.09
N GLY A 597 41.68 -10.31 -2.93
CA GLY A 597 42.48 -10.88 -4.01
C GLY A 597 43.65 -11.71 -3.52
N LYS A 598 44.10 -11.56 -2.27
CA LYS A 598 45.15 -12.40 -1.65
C LYS A 598 44.72 -13.86 -1.51
N LEU A 599 43.42 -14.15 -1.58
CA LEU A 599 42.89 -15.52 -1.66
C LEU A 599 43.38 -16.30 -2.89
N ASN A 600 43.82 -15.62 -3.94
CA ASN A 600 44.35 -16.31 -5.11
C ASN A 600 45.67 -17.07 -4.82
N LYS A 601 46.55 -16.51 -3.97
CA LYS A 601 47.83 -17.08 -3.60
C LYS A 601 48.20 -16.68 -2.15
N PRO A 602 47.51 -17.18 -1.11
CA PRO A 602 47.68 -16.70 0.28
C PRO A 602 49.12 -16.83 0.80
N SER A 603 49.81 -17.92 0.48
CA SER A 603 51.16 -18.23 0.97
C SER A 603 52.26 -17.26 0.49
N TYR A 604 51.96 -16.45 -0.55
CA TYR A 604 52.92 -15.43 -1.00
C TYR A 604 52.90 -14.15 -0.16
N PHE A 605 51.90 -13.98 0.70
CA PHE A 605 51.79 -12.79 1.55
C PHE A 605 52.35 -13.08 2.94
N VAL A 606 53.27 -12.23 3.38
CA VAL A 606 54.07 -12.46 4.60
C VAL A 606 53.21 -12.68 5.84
N GLU A 607 52.06 -12.06 5.93
CA GLU A 607 51.14 -12.20 7.04
C GLU A 607 50.46 -13.59 7.15
N ASN A 608 50.49 -14.40 6.06
CA ASN A 608 49.91 -15.74 6.03
C ASN A 608 50.99 -16.83 6.02
N GLN A 609 52.28 -16.46 5.97
CA GLN A 609 53.38 -17.41 5.91
C GLN A 609 53.63 -18.06 7.28
N THR A 610 53.75 -19.39 7.31
CA THR A 610 54.07 -20.18 8.52
C THR A 610 55.45 -20.91 8.41
N GLY A 611 56.12 -20.75 7.30
CA GLY A 611 57.42 -21.47 7.00
C GLY A 611 58.28 -20.69 6.01
N ASP A 612 58.90 -21.41 5.05
CA ASP A 612 59.78 -20.82 4.05
C ASP A 612 59.04 -19.74 3.21
N ASN A 613 59.80 -18.69 2.86
CA ASN A 613 59.24 -17.61 2.04
C ASN A 613 59.20 -18.03 0.55
N GLU A 614 58.00 -18.20 0.00
CA GLU A 614 57.78 -18.60 -1.40
C GLU A 614 58.45 -17.62 -2.41
N HIS A 615 58.66 -16.37 -2.02
CA HIS A 615 59.36 -15.38 -2.85
C HIS A 615 60.86 -15.64 -3.01
N ASP A 616 61.47 -16.44 -2.14
CA ASP A 616 62.92 -16.76 -2.28
C ASP A 616 63.22 -17.69 -3.47
N LYS A 617 62.20 -18.42 -3.92
CA LYS A 617 62.22 -19.24 -5.12
C LYS A 617 62.02 -18.47 -6.41
N GLN A 618 61.69 -17.16 -6.33
CA GLN A 618 61.29 -16.33 -7.44
C GLN A 618 62.31 -15.22 -7.74
N THR A 619 62.30 -14.69 -8.96
CA THR A 619 63.01 -13.45 -9.28
C THR A 619 62.30 -12.27 -8.62
N PRO A 620 63.00 -11.18 -8.24
CA PRO A 620 62.34 -10.02 -7.65
C PRO A 620 61.23 -9.44 -8.52
N ARG A 621 61.37 -9.44 -9.84
CA ARG A 621 60.33 -8.99 -10.78
C ARG A 621 59.09 -9.88 -10.76
N MET A 622 59.28 -11.21 -10.71
CA MET A 622 58.18 -12.17 -10.61
C MET A 622 57.45 -12.01 -9.26
N SER A 623 58.19 -11.81 -8.18
CA SER A 623 57.65 -11.56 -6.85
C SER A 623 56.76 -10.28 -6.82
N ALA A 624 57.30 -9.20 -7.42
CA ALA A 624 56.53 -7.95 -7.56
C ALA A 624 55.25 -8.15 -8.40
N GLN A 625 55.32 -8.91 -9.49
CA GLN A 625 54.17 -9.21 -10.33
C GLN A 625 53.09 -10.01 -9.56
N ILE A 626 53.50 -11.03 -8.76
CA ILE A 626 52.57 -11.82 -7.93
C ILE A 626 51.89 -10.93 -6.90
N ILE A 627 52.64 -10.02 -6.27
CA ILE A 627 52.05 -9.09 -5.29
C ILE A 627 51.06 -8.12 -5.97
N LYS A 628 51.45 -7.52 -7.13
CA LYS A 628 50.51 -6.63 -7.89
C LYS A 628 49.24 -7.34 -8.30
N GLU A 629 49.31 -8.64 -8.58
CA GLU A 629 48.20 -9.44 -9.07
C GLU A 629 47.01 -9.46 -8.09
N HIS A 630 47.22 -9.32 -6.74
CA HIS A 630 46.09 -9.34 -5.80
C HIS A 630 45.10 -8.20 -6.03
N VAL A 631 45.54 -7.02 -6.47
CA VAL A 631 44.66 -5.88 -6.76
C VAL A 631 43.76 -6.20 -7.95
N THR A 632 44.32 -6.73 -9.03
CA THR A 632 43.54 -7.06 -10.24
C THR A 632 42.64 -8.26 -10.04
N LYS A 633 43.12 -9.30 -9.32
CA LYS A 633 42.29 -10.47 -8.95
C LYS A 633 41.19 -10.12 -7.94
N GLY A 634 41.48 -9.29 -6.94
CA GLY A 634 40.50 -8.78 -6.00
C GLY A 634 39.39 -8.01 -6.68
N ALA A 635 39.75 -7.11 -7.60
CA ALA A 635 38.77 -6.39 -8.39
C ALA A 635 37.93 -7.29 -9.33
N GLN A 636 38.54 -8.38 -9.85
CA GLN A 636 37.82 -9.39 -10.61
C GLN A 636 36.82 -10.15 -9.72
N MET A 637 37.26 -10.67 -8.58
CA MET A 637 36.42 -11.39 -7.61
C MET A 637 35.28 -10.51 -7.11
N ALA A 638 35.57 -9.25 -6.85
CA ALA A 638 34.51 -8.29 -6.42
C ALA A 638 33.44 -8.09 -7.48
N ARG A 639 33.76 -8.07 -8.77
CA ARG A 639 32.77 -8.02 -9.87
C ARG A 639 31.99 -9.32 -10.00
N GLU A 640 32.62 -10.46 -9.85
CA GLU A 640 31.96 -11.77 -9.87
C GLU A 640 30.95 -11.94 -8.71
N LEU A 641 31.27 -11.31 -7.58
CA LEU A 641 30.39 -11.24 -6.40
C LEU A 641 29.37 -10.11 -6.45
N GLU A 642 29.29 -9.40 -7.57
CA GLU A 642 28.40 -8.23 -7.77
C GLU A 642 28.56 -7.15 -6.67
N LEU A 643 29.75 -7.00 -6.08
CA LEU A 643 30.00 -5.95 -5.08
C LEU A 643 29.83 -4.56 -5.67
N PRO A 644 29.37 -3.57 -4.88
CA PRO A 644 29.23 -2.19 -5.33
C PRO A 644 30.51 -1.61 -5.90
N ASN A 645 30.39 -0.78 -6.94
CA ASN A 645 31.56 -0.16 -7.58
C ASN A 645 32.45 0.63 -6.62
N VAL A 646 31.85 1.27 -5.61
CA VAL A 646 32.61 1.97 -4.57
C VAL A 646 33.57 1.04 -3.81
N ILE A 647 33.19 -0.22 -3.57
CA ILE A 647 34.06 -1.20 -2.90
C ILE A 647 35.14 -1.70 -3.87
N ILE A 648 34.81 -1.88 -5.15
CA ILE A 648 35.78 -2.19 -6.18
C ILE A 648 36.85 -1.09 -6.31
N ASP A 649 36.44 0.18 -6.13
CA ASP A 649 37.37 1.31 -6.15
C ASP A 649 38.35 1.26 -4.96
N PHE A 650 37.93 0.86 -3.77
CA PHE A 650 38.83 0.60 -2.63
C PHE A 650 39.89 -0.46 -2.98
N ILE A 651 39.47 -1.58 -3.56
CA ILE A 651 40.39 -2.68 -3.97
C ILE A 651 41.39 -2.18 -5.01
N ARG A 652 40.95 -1.35 -5.96
CA ARG A 652 41.83 -0.86 -7.03
C ARG A 652 42.78 0.23 -6.61
N THR A 653 42.46 1.02 -5.59
CA THR A 653 43.16 2.26 -5.26
C THR A 653 44.01 2.19 -4.00
N HIS A 654 43.88 1.11 -3.16
CA HIS A 654 44.49 1.07 -1.84
C HIS A 654 46.03 1.10 -1.88
N HIS A 655 46.67 0.72 -2.98
CA HIS A 655 48.10 0.92 -3.20
C HIS A 655 48.42 2.06 -4.17
N GLY A 656 47.43 2.61 -4.87
CA GLY A 656 47.68 3.64 -5.88
C GLY A 656 48.68 3.21 -6.93
N THR A 657 49.70 4.05 -7.12
CA THR A 657 50.85 3.79 -8.04
C THR A 657 52.16 3.68 -7.28
N THR A 658 52.12 3.26 -6.02
CA THR A 658 53.32 3.13 -5.16
C THR A 658 54.26 2.02 -5.64
N ILE A 659 55.54 2.14 -5.24
CA ILE A 659 56.59 1.16 -5.57
C ILE A 659 56.62 0.08 -4.49
N ILE A 660 56.77 -1.18 -4.91
CA ILE A 660 57.07 -2.30 -4.03
C ILE A 660 58.58 -2.26 -3.69
N LYS A 661 58.94 -1.35 -2.75
CA LYS A 661 60.32 -0.93 -2.43
C LYS A 661 61.24 -2.12 -2.15
N TYR A 662 60.75 -3.15 -1.40
CA TYR A 662 61.57 -4.31 -1.05
C TYR A 662 62.07 -5.08 -2.28
N PHE A 663 61.20 -5.43 -3.20
CA PHE A 663 61.57 -6.18 -4.41
C PHE A 663 62.30 -5.31 -5.41
N TYR A 664 62.07 -4.03 -5.47
CA TYR A 664 62.84 -3.10 -6.29
C TYR A 664 64.27 -2.99 -5.79
N GLN A 665 64.52 -2.84 -4.50
CA GLN A 665 65.88 -2.85 -3.92
C GLN A 665 66.57 -4.20 -4.11
N LYS A 666 65.87 -5.31 -3.85
CA LYS A 666 66.45 -6.68 -4.07
C LYS A 666 66.78 -6.92 -5.54
N ALA A 667 66.11 -6.27 -6.48
CA ALA A 667 66.38 -6.32 -7.89
C ALA A 667 67.65 -5.52 -8.23
N LEU A 668 67.79 -4.29 -7.67
CA LEU A 668 68.98 -3.47 -7.83
C LEU A 668 70.22 -4.15 -7.28
N GLU A 669 70.15 -4.79 -6.11
CA GLU A 669 71.26 -5.50 -5.49
C GLU A 669 71.72 -6.72 -6.30
N LYS A 670 70.81 -7.39 -7.03
CA LYS A 670 71.13 -8.59 -7.85
C LYS A 670 71.58 -8.25 -9.27
N SER A 671 71.39 -7.01 -9.70
CA SER A 671 71.75 -6.60 -11.06
C SER A 671 73.19 -6.09 -11.17
N THR A 672 73.88 -6.46 -12.24
CA THR A 672 75.18 -5.96 -12.59
C THR A 672 75.16 -4.60 -13.30
N SER A 673 73.99 -4.10 -13.68
CA SER A 673 73.75 -2.82 -14.37
C SER A 673 72.42 -2.21 -13.99
N GLU A 674 72.44 -1.06 -13.32
CA GLU A 674 71.21 -0.28 -12.93
C GLU A 674 70.32 0.06 -14.12
N LYS A 675 70.88 0.14 -15.34
CA LYS A 675 70.11 0.48 -16.56
C LYS A 675 69.15 -0.59 -17.05
N GLU A 676 69.22 -1.84 -16.51
CA GLU A 676 68.34 -2.96 -16.91
C GLU A 676 67.07 -3.05 -16.10
N ILE A 677 66.96 -2.33 -14.97
CA ILE A 677 65.86 -2.42 -14.04
C ILE A 677 64.94 -1.17 -14.20
N ARG A 678 63.72 -1.36 -14.68
CA ARG A 678 62.71 -0.28 -14.80
C ARG A 678 61.87 -0.23 -13.54
N GLU A 679 61.77 0.95 -12.96
CA GLU A 679 60.96 1.22 -11.77
C GLU A 679 59.47 0.87 -11.96
N GLU A 680 58.96 1.06 -13.20
CA GLU A 680 57.60 0.75 -13.59
C GLU A 680 57.25 -0.74 -13.38
N ASP A 681 58.21 -1.65 -13.52
CA ASP A 681 57.97 -3.09 -13.32
C ASP A 681 57.62 -3.41 -11.83
N PHE A 682 57.97 -2.54 -10.91
CA PHE A 682 57.78 -2.66 -9.47
C PHE A 682 56.72 -1.70 -8.93
N LYS A 683 56.08 -0.86 -9.77
CA LYS A 683 54.99 0.02 -9.39
C LYS A 683 53.66 -0.71 -9.52
N TYR A 684 52.70 -0.40 -8.64
CA TYR A 684 51.31 -0.76 -8.82
C TYR A 684 50.70 0.01 -10.01
N ASP A 685 49.77 -0.63 -10.71
CA ASP A 685 49.21 -0.09 -11.97
C ASP A 685 48.10 0.99 -11.71
N GLY A 686 47.74 1.24 -10.43
CA GLY A 686 46.79 2.24 -10.05
C GLY A 686 45.32 1.81 -10.32
N PRO A 687 44.40 2.75 -10.31
CA PRO A 687 44.54 4.22 -10.16
C PRO A 687 44.88 4.68 -8.76
N ILE A 688 45.26 5.96 -8.64
CA ILE A 688 45.39 6.61 -7.32
C ILE A 688 44.02 6.89 -6.70
N PRO A 689 43.87 6.99 -5.38
CA PRO A 689 42.64 7.32 -4.70
C PRO A 689 41.96 8.59 -5.26
N ASN A 690 40.62 8.55 -5.33
CA ASN A 690 39.78 9.60 -5.93
C ASN A 690 38.71 10.16 -5.00
N SER A 691 38.59 9.63 -3.79
CA SER A 691 37.70 10.11 -2.73
C SER A 691 38.46 10.23 -1.42
N LYS A 692 37.84 10.90 -0.41
CA LYS A 692 38.39 10.98 0.94
C LYS A 692 38.58 9.59 1.53
N GLU A 693 37.57 8.75 1.36
CA GLU A 693 37.49 7.40 1.91
C GLU A 693 38.58 6.49 1.34
N THR A 694 38.77 6.50 0.03
CA THR A 694 39.86 5.70 -0.61
C THR A 694 41.23 6.22 -0.25
N GLY A 695 41.38 7.56 -0.06
CA GLY A 695 42.64 8.15 0.42
C GLY A 695 42.96 7.76 1.86
N ILE A 696 41.95 7.76 2.75
CA ILE A 696 42.11 7.30 4.14
C ILE A 696 42.52 5.83 4.18
N LEU A 697 41.89 4.99 3.33
CA LEU A 697 42.24 3.57 3.31
C LEU A 697 43.70 3.32 2.88
N LEU A 698 44.15 3.97 1.80
CA LEU A 698 45.55 3.89 1.36
C LEU A 698 46.53 4.25 2.51
N LEU A 699 46.21 5.31 3.26
CA LEU A 699 47.03 5.72 4.43
C LEU A 699 46.96 4.69 5.56
N ALA A 700 45.77 4.18 5.87
CA ALA A 700 45.52 3.19 6.93
C ALA A 700 46.26 1.88 6.66
N ASP A 701 46.19 1.38 5.40
CA ASP A 701 46.88 0.17 4.95
C ASP A 701 48.39 0.32 5.09
N CYS A 702 48.99 1.36 4.51
CA CYS A 702 50.43 1.62 4.63
C CYS A 702 50.91 1.72 6.08
N ILE A 703 50.15 2.37 6.94
CA ILE A 703 50.49 2.61 8.34
C ILE A 703 50.36 1.32 9.16
N GLU A 704 49.26 0.54 8.96
CA GLU A 704 49.09 -0.75 9.64
C GLU A 704 50.24 -1.69 9.27
N ALA A 705 50.47 -1.91 7.98
CA ALA A 705 51.51 -2.79 7.50
C ALA A 705 52.92 -2.42 8.02
N SER A 706 53.25 -1.12 8.03
CA SER A 706 54.53 -0.63 8.55
C SER A 706 54.66 -0.74 10.06
N SER A 707 53.55 -0.54 10.82
CA SER A 707 53.55 -0.63 12.28
C SER A 707 53.80 -2.06 12.79
N ARG A 708 53.36 -3.07 12.05
CA ARG A 708 53.56 -4.50 12.38
C ARG A 708 55.01 -4.93 12.34
N THR A 709 55.83 -4.29 11.52
CA THR A 709 57.26 -4.61 11.41
C THR A 709 58.08 -4.00 12.52
N MET A 710 57.52 -3.13 13.37
CA MET A 710 58.22 -2.40 14.40
C MET A 710 58.49 -3.27 15.63
N LYS A 711 59.79 -3.39 15.96
CA LYS A 711 60.24 -4.17 17.10
C LYS A 711 60.03 -3.40 18.38
N GLU A 712 59.49 -3.02 19.12
CA GLU A 712 59.31 -2.16 20.30
C GLU A 712 58.67 -0.81 19.93
N PRO A 713 57.36 -0.83 19.69
CA PRO A 713 56.65 0.39 19.39
C PRO A 713 56.56 1.31 20.63
N SER A 714 57.12 2.51 20.52
CA SER A 714 56.90 3.59 21.48
C SER A 714 56.06 4.69 20.86
N TYR A 715 55.44 5.52 21.67
CA TYR A 715 54.65 6.66 21.19
C TYR A 715 55.39 7.49 20.16
N GLN A 716 56.61 7.86 20.44
CA GLN A 716 57.45 8.67 19.54
C GLN A 716 57.78 7.96 18.24
N LYS A 717 58.04 6.65 18.27
CA LYS A 717 58.31 5.86 17.07
C LYS A 717 57.04 5.74 16.20
N LEU A 718 55.90 5.52 16.81
CA LEU A 718 54.59 5.46 16.11
C LEU A 718 54.23 6.81 15.51
N GLU A 719 54.42 7.91 16.24
CA GLU A 719 54.18 9.27 15.74
C GLU A 719 55.08 9.60 14.53
N LYS A 720 56.36 9.29 14.61
CA LYS A 720 57.31 9.45 13.49
C LYS A 720 56.88 8.60 12.29
N LEU A 721 56.45 7.35 12.52
CA LEU A 721 55.96 6.46 11.47
C LEU A 721 54.76 7.05 10.74
N VAL A 722 53.69 7.45 11.51
CA VAL A 722 52.49 8.01 10.95
C VAL A 722 52.78 9.28 10.14
N ASN A 723 53.58 10.19 10.70
CA ASN A 723 53.94 11.43 10.01
C ASN A 723 54.67 11.13 8.69
N ARG A 724 55.73 10.30 8.74
CA ARG A 724 56.48 9.93 7.57
C ARG A 724 55.64 9.23 6.50
N MET A 725 54.80 8.27 6.87
CA MET A 725 54.01 7.53 5.89
C MET A 725 53.02 8.45 5.16
N VAL A 726 52.40 9.40 5.88
CA VAL A 726 51.50 10.37 5.25
C VAL A 726 52.28 11.33 4.35
N GLU A 727 53.41 11.84 4.80
CA GLU A 727 54.25 12.75 4.02
C GLU A 727 54.79 12.05 2.75
N ASP A 728 55.30 10.84 2.87
CA ASP A 728 55.74 10.04 1.71
C ASP A 728 54.61 9.90 0.67
N ARG A 729 53.34 9.61 1.08
CA ARG A 729 52.22 9.46 0.16
C ARG A 729 51.80 10.79 -0.49
N VAL A 730 51.89 11.89 0.23
CA VAL A 730 51.64 13.23 -0.32
C VAL A 730 52.74 13.58 -1.35
N ASP A 731 54.03 13.38 -1.01
CA ASP A 731 55.16 13.70 -1.88
C ASP A 731 55.18 12.80 -3.14
N GLU A 732 54.80 11.53 -3.01
CA GLU A 732 54.61 10.61 -4.14
C GLU A 732 53.37 10.95 -5.01
N GLY A 733 52.58 11.95 -4.62
CA GLY A 733 51.39 12.39 -5.38
C GLY A 733 50.19 11.44 -5.29
N GLN A 734 50.20 10.46 -4.38
CA GLN A 734 49.15 9.45 -4.28
C GLN A 734 47.80 10.00 -3.87
N LEU A 735 47.76 11.17 -3.22
CA LEU A 735 46.57 11.85 -2.76
C LEU A 735 46.10 13.00 -3.67
N ASN A 736 46.74 13.21 -4.83
CA ASN A 736 46.45 14.35 -5.71
C ASN A 736 44.99 14.42 -6.21
N ASN A 737 44.29 13.30 -6.30
CA ASN A 737 42.88 13.22 -6.73
C ASN A 737 41.91 13.14 -5.55
N THR A 738 42.41 13.15 -4.32
CA THR A 738 41.55 13.11 -3.13
C THR A 738 41.19 14.54 -2.67
N PRO A 739 39.97 14.82 -2.32
CA PRO A 739 39.55 16.15 -1.80
C PRO A 739 39.84 16.30 -0.31
N LEU A 740 40.99 15.79 0.17
CA LEU A 740 41.47 15.93 1.54
C LEU A 740 42.15 17.29 1.74
N THR A 741 41.83 17.98 2.82
CA THR A 741 42.51 19.22 3.24
C THR A 741 43.68 18.89 4.16
N PHE A 742 44.62 19.81 4.27
CA PHE A 742 45.71 19.68 5.24
C PHE A 742 45.25 19.60 6.71
N GLN A 743 44.12 20.26 7.04
CA GLN A 743 43.50 20.13 8.35
C GLN A 743 42.95 18.71 8.59
N GLU A 744 42.26 18.14 7.61
CA GLU A 744 41.74 16.77 7.70
C GLU A 744 42.89 15.74 7.79
N LEU A 745 43.97 15.91 7.03
CA LEU A 745 45.15 15.06 7.15
C LEU A 745 45.77 15.10 8.56
N ARG A 746 45.79 16.26 9.20
CA ARG A 746 46.29 16.35 10.59
C ARG A 746 45.36 15.57 11.53
N ILE A 747 44.03 15.70 11.41
CA ILE A 747 43.07 14.96 12.21
C ILE A 747 43.16 13.45 11.99
N ILE A 748 43.38 13.02 10.74
CA ILE A 748 43.61 11.61 10.36
C ILE A 748 44.85 11.09 11.06
N LYS A 749 46.00 11.81 10.99
CA LYS A 749 47.28 11.43 11.65
C LYS A 749 47.10 11.24 13.17
N GLU A 750 46.43 12.18 13.83
CA GLU A 750 46.14 12.12 15.27
C GLU A 750 45.30 10.89 15.65
N ASN A 751 44.26 10.57 14.83
CA ASN A 751 43.41 9.42 15.08
C ASN A 751 44.12 8.10 14.81
N PHE A 752 44.91 7.98 13.75
CA PHE A 752 45.71 6.79 13.49
C PHE A 752 46.70 6.54 14.66
N LEU A 753 47.41 7.58 15.13
CA LEU A 753 48.32 7.46 16.26
C LEU A 753 47.59 6.98 17.53
N LYS A 754 46.43 7.55 17.84
CA LYS A 754 45.63 7.16 19.00
C LYS A 754 45.25 5.67 18.97
N ILE A 755 44.80 5.17 17.80
CA ILE A 755 44.41 3.77 17.66
C ILE A 755 45.63 2.85 17.75
N LEU A 756 46.73 3.19 17.05
CA LEU A 756 47.93 2.39 17.08
C LEU A 756 48.52 2.28 18.52
N VAL A 757 48.52 3.38 19.26
CA VAL A 757 48.93 3.35 20.67
C VAL A 757 48.01 2.41 21.47
N GLY A 758 46.66 2.46 21.24
CA GLY A 758 45.74 1.51 21.88
C GLY A 758 45.97 0.04 21.49
N MET A 759 46.26 -0.23 20.19
CA MET A 759 46.56 -1.59 19.69
C MET A 759 47.83 -2.20 20.33
N TYR A 760 48.81 -1.38 20.64
CA TYR A 760 50.06 -1.78 21.25
C TYR A 760 50.16 -1.47 22.75
N HIS A 761 49.03 -1.12 23.42
CA HIS A 761 48.97 -0.60 24.80
C HIS A 761 49.72 -1.43 25.85
N GLY A 762 49.85 -2.76 25.67
CA GLY A 762 50.71 -3.62 26.50
C GLY A 762 52.23 -3.53 26.20
N ARG A 763 52.63 -2.74 25.17
CA ARG A 763 54.04 -2.65 24.69
C ARG A 763 54.54 -1.22 24.51
N VAL A 764 53.69 -0.19 24.67
CA VAL A 764 54.04 1.22 24.42
C VAL A 764 54.29 1.95 25.72
N LYS A 765 55.46 2.51 25.90
CA LYS A 765 55.80 3.42 26.98
C LYS A 765 55.47 4.85 26.59
N TYR A 766 54.72 5.58 27.40
CA TYR A 766 54.41 7.01 27.18
C TYR A 766 55.60 7.93 27.56
N PRO A 767 55.79 9.07 26.88
CA PRO A 767 56.76 10.10 27.33
C PRO A 767 56.45 10.51 28.77
N GLY A 768 57.42 10.35 29.65
CA GLY A 768 57.31 10.62 31.09
C GLY A 768 57.15 9.37 31.98
N GLN A 769 56.75 8.20 31.46
CA GLN A 769 56.69 6.97 32.22
C GLN A 769 58.09 6.36 32.44
N GLU A 770 59.03 6.56 31.49
CA GLU A 770 60.44 6.15 31.66
C GLU A 770 61.11 6.89 32.81
N GLU A 771 60.79 8.19 33.07
CA GLU A 771 61.27 8.95 34.20
C GLU A 771 60.67 8.50 35.53
N THR A 772 59.38 8.08 35.49
CA THR A 772 58.69 7.63 36.70
C THR A 772 59.10 6.24 37.07
N GLU A 773 59.19 5.29 36.12
CA GLU A 773 59.73 3.92 36.35
C GLU A 773 61.22 3.95 36.76
N ALA A 774 62.03 4.84 36.18
CA ALA A 774 63.43 5.01 36.61
C ALA A 774 63.53 5.62 37.99
N LYS A 775 62.57 6.40 38.45
CA LYS A 775 62.50 6.90 39.83
C LYS A 775 62.04 5.81 40.79
N GLU A 776 60.97 5.11 40.40
CA GLU A 776 60.46 4.00 41.25
C GLU A 776 61.47 2.84 41.34
N GLN A 777 62.19 2.50 40.26
CA GLN A 777 63.25 1.52 40.31
C GLN A 777 64.41 1.98 41.19
N LYS A 778 64.81 3.26 41.15
CA LYS A 778 65.81 3.80 42.06
C LYS A 778 65.34 3.84 43.52
N GLU A 779 64.09 4.15 43.77
CA GLU A 779 63.51 4.12 45.13
C GLU A 779 63.51 2.67 45.68
N VAL A 780 63.04 1.67 44.84
CA VAL A 780 62.98 0.26 45.20
C VAL A 780 64.43 -0.29 45.41
N GLU A 781 65.43 0.15 44.60
CA GLU A 781 66.87 -0.23 44.82
C GLU A 781 67.42 0.45 46.08
N THR A 782 67.00 1.68 46.37
CA THR A 782 67.45 2.37 47.60
C THR A 782 66.78 1.74 48.85
N GLU A 783 65.46 1.38 48.78
CA GLU A 783 64.82 0.66 49.88
C GLU A 783 65.43 -0.75 50.07
N LYS A 784 65.78 -1.46 49.00
CA LYS A 784 66.51 -2.75 49.14
C LYS A 784 67.89 -2.63 49.68
N ALA A 785 68.63 -1.54 49.36
CA ALA A 785 69.96 -1.26 49.92
C ALA A 785 69.84 -0.86 51.40
N GLU A 786 68.85 -0.07 51.80
CA GLU A 786 68.62 0.27 53.19
C GLU A 786 68.12 -0.93 54.03
N ALA A 787 67.26 -1.79 53.46
CA ALA A 787 66.82 -3.03 54.09
C ALA A 787 67.97 -4.04 54.28
N GLN A 788 68.97 -4.07 53.40
CA GLN A 788 70.18 -4.90 53.52
C GLN A 788 71.20 -4.31 54.49
N SER A 789 71.27 -2.99 54.65
CA SER A 789 72.14 -2.35 55.63
C SER A 789 71.58 -2.38 57.07
N GLY A 790 70.26 -2.48 57.22
CA GLY A 790 69.62 -2.62 58.58
C GLY A 790 69.65 -4.04 59.12
N GLN A 791 70.11 -5.06 58.39
CA GLN A 791 70.22 -6.48 58.85
C GLN A 791 71.57 -6.85 59.39
N SER A 792 72.63 -5.93 59.44
CA SER A 792 73.93 -6.22 59.96
C SER A 792 74.18 -5.77 61.43
N GLU A 793 73.19 -5.19 62.13
CA GLU A 793 73.29 -4.88 63.54
C GLU A 793 72.11 -5.52 64.30
N ASN A 794 72.25 -6.77 64.70
CA ASN A 794 71.73 -7.35 65.95
C ASN A 794 71.65 -8.88 65.84
N VAL A 795 72.82 -9.51 66.00
CA VAL A 795 72.83 -10.88 66.51
C VAL A 795 73.53 -10.90 67.81
N LYS A 796 72.91 -10.91 68.95
CA LYS A 796 73.40 -11.46 70.23
C LYS A 796 72.57 -12.68 70.57
N PRO A 797 73.19 -13.76 70.99
CA PRO A 797 72.46 -15.04 71.30
C PRO A 797 71.92 -15.00 72.73
N SER A 798 70.72 -15.42 72.95
CA SER A 798 70.30 -15.97 74.29
C SER A 798 69.44 -17.18 74.08
N GLU A 799 69.93 -18.21 74.55
CA GLU A 799 69.52 -19.49 75.16
C GLU A 799 68.04 -19.70 75.39
N ALA A 800 67.66 -20.94 75.09
CA ALA A 800 66.76 -21.80 75.84
C ALA A 800 65.25 -21.52 75.90
N TRP A 801 64.56 -22.36 75.43
CA TRP A 801 63.60 -23.37 75.75
C TRP A 801 62.65 -23.73 74.57
#